data_e1b799bd7516a2478273c236eb422544
#
_entry.id   e1b799bd7516a2478273c236eb422544
#
_cell.length_a   1.000
_cell.length_b   1.000
_cell.length_c   1.000
_cell.angle_alpha   90.00
_cell.angle_beta   90.00
_cell.angle_gamma   90.00
#
_symmetry.space_group_name_H-M   'P 1'
#
loop_
_entity.id
_entity.type
_entity.pdbx_description
1 polymer ?
#
loop_
_entity_poly.entity_id
_entity_poly.type
_entity_poly.pdbx_seq_one_letter_code
_entity_poly.pdbx_strand_id
1 'polypeptide(L)'
;MPSNSPPAVEGALPSRATGRTGGSGSIADTNSPQRRRPRVDSDVSRSGSVAPHQQLSSNRPSPKRFKFGAEDPPNSNMSTKMKGKLPEVIDLTQSNSYKPYTGAKKLVIKNLRPTAKNEQLEQYYKRTEQELLDALQDIFNGRKPQLPLERLYRAVEDICRRGNSNDLQLYETLRRKCEEHLTGTVLRSIKAHGGNTNVEMLRSVLKHWRVWNGQIMTIRSTFSWLDRTFVLKNKNLTSINDMTITQFRRMTFPSREDADGPSPGGRALRGMYDLISYDRTGDERFDAALLKESVMMLHVFNIYTKLFEPRFIDSSAEYFQDFAEERSSSSLKEYILACERLLKREDYRCNEYNLDSTTKKQLLDAAHGILVNNYSDKLLNNESLSKLLAENEVESMKALYELLRLSGIQKKLRAPWSAYIKKTGAAIVADKEHGDEMVRRLLELKRSLSLIIRDSYGGDSDFLNELKNAFGEFMNDRTIEKTWTSGTSKVGEMIAKYIDMLLRGGLKALPKALLSDNKDRAAAEQSGQASSGDEDAELDRQLDQALELFRFIEGKDAFEAFYKKDLARRLLMGRSASQDAERNMLRKLREECGTNFTHNLEQMFKDVEVAKEEMETYKQWSEGTGAGKAPIDLSVMILSAAAWPTYPDVRVNLPDDVAKQIERFDQYYKNKHTGRLLHWKHALAHCSVKAKFPKGTKELLVSAYQAIVLVLFNEVGLDGFLAYEQIARSTNLQGDELARTLQSLACGQVRVLAKHPKGKDINPTDTFTINKAFSHPKIRVKINQIQLKETKEENKATHERIAQDRRFETQAAIVRIMKSRKTMSHGELVAEVINMTKNRGAVDAAQIKKEIENLIDKDYLEREGNTYTYLA
;
A
#
# COMPACT_ATOMS: atom_id res chain seq x y z
N MET A 1 -16.70 34.15 44.31
CA MET A 1 -17.16 33.71 45.64
C MET A 1 -18.67 33.74 45.69
N PRO A 2 -19.36 32.77 46.31
CA PRO A 2 -18.94 31.45 46.76
C PRO A 2 -19.74 30.33 46.06
N SER A 3 -19.18 29.20 45.88
CA SER A 3 -19.15 27.89 46.60
C SER A 3 -20.47 27.15 46.69
N ASN A 4 -20.47 25.92 46.16
CA ASN A 4 -20.70 24.70 46.95
C ASN A 4 -20.80 23.44 46.09
N SER A 5 -19.89 22.53 46.33
CA SER A 5 -19.98 21.09 46.07
C SER A 5 -20.21 20.39 47.40
N PRO A 6 -20.24 19.04 47.53
CA PRO A 6 -21.17 17.99 47.07
C PRO A 6 -21.91 17.32 48.25
N PRO A 7 -22.42 16.11 48.29
CA PRO A 7 -21.66 14.93 48.68
C PRO A 7 -21.95 13.58 47.96
N ALA A 8 -21.00 12.67 48.14
CA ALA A 8 -21.00 11.26 47.86
C ALA A 8 -21.65 10.43 48.97
N VAL A 9 -22.13 9.22 48.65
CA VAL A 9 -22.24 8.01 49.52
C VAL A 9 -22.28 6.83 48.53
N GLU A 10 -21.28 5.97 48.40
CA GLU A 10 -20.97 4.71 49.09
C GLU A 10 -22.07 3.67 49.13
N GLY A 11 -21.72 2.44 48.71
CA GLY A 11 -22.33 1.21 49.21
C GLY A 11 -22.39 0.04 48.22
N ALA A 12 -21.28 -0.70 48.08
CA ALA A 12 -21.12 -2.11 48.46
C ALA A 12 -21.71 -3.22 47.58
N LEU A 13 -20.81 -4.06 47.06
CA LEU A 13 -20.97 -5.49 46.70
C LEU A 13 -21.37 -6.36 47.90
N PRO A 14 -22.00 -7.55 47.72
CA PRO A 14 -21.20 -8.79 47.71
C PRO A 14 -21.63 -9.92 46.74
N SER A 15 -20.71 -10.62 46.19
CA SER A 15 -20.17 -11.98 46.33
C SER A 15 -21.10 -13.19 46.41
N ARG A 16 -20.74 -14.18 45.52
CA ARG A 16 -20.72 -15.68 45.71
C ARG A 16 -22.05 -16.43 45.90
N ALA A 17 -22.33 -17.51 45.20
CA ALA A 17 -21.71 -18.82 45.19
C ALA A 17 -22.53 -19.84 44.36
N THR A 18 -21.89 -20.69 43.59
CA THR A 18 -21.88 -22.17 43.54
C THR A 18 -23.19 -22.97 43.45
N GLY A 19 -23.15 -23.96 42.53
CA GLY A 19 -23.95 -25.21 42.62
C GLY A 19 -24.26 -25.75 41.22
N ARG A 20 -23.56 -26.59 40.74
CA ARG A 20 -23.40 -28.02 40.41
C ARG A 20 -24.73 -28.81 40.29
N THR A 21 -24.64 -29.72 39.28
CA THR A 21 -25.35 -31.01 39.02
C THR A 21 -26.51 -30.86 38.01
N GLY A 22 -26.65 -31.65 36.97
CA GLY A 22 -26.17 -32.97 36.61
C GLY A 22 -27.27 -33.65 35.78
N GLY A 23 -26.91 -34.54 34.86
CA GLY A 23 -27.80 -35.62 34.39
C GLY A 23 -28.35 -35.39 32.98
N SER A 24 -27.76 -35.97 31.96
CA SER A 24 -27.92 -37.30 31.40
C SER A 24 -29.18 -37.52 30.50
N GLY A 25 -28.92 -38.13 29.33
CA GLY A 25 -29.88 -38.87 28.49
C GLY A 25 -29.86 -38.34 27.05
N SER A 26 -29.09 -38.84 26.15
CA SER A 26 -29.01 -40.04 25.35
C SER A 26 -30.16 -40.22 24.33
N ILE A 27 -29.67 -40.70 23.17
CA ILE A 27 -30.33 -41.48 22.09
C ILE A 27 -30.64 -40.67 20.83
N ALA A 28 -29.79 -40.88 19.85
CA ALA A 28 -29.83 -41.67 18.60
C ALA A 28 -30.90 -41.20 17.59
N ASP A 29 -30.77 -41.16 16.36
CA ASP A 29 -30.05 -41.88 15.30
C ASP A 29 -30.43 -41.27 13.93
N THR A 30 -29.51 -41.47 13.02
CA THR A 30 -29.65 -41.90 11.63
C THR A 30 -29.88 -40.93 10.49
N ASN A 31 -28.91 -41.05 9.59
CA ASN A 31 -29.00 -41.21 8.14
C ASN A 31 -28.52 -40.07 7.23
N SER A 32 -27.31 -40.29 6.77
CA SER A 32 -26.88 -39.92 5.41
C SER A 32 -27.59 -40.76 4.35
N PRO A 33 -27.68 -40.32 3.09
CA PRO A 33 -26.86 -41.01 2.13
C PRO A 33 -26.18 -40.14 1.05
N GLN A 34 -25.01 -40.63 0.64
CA GLN A 34 -24.28 -40.37 -0.59
C GLN A 34 -25.11 -40.64 -1.85
N ARG A 35 -24.79 -39.91 -2.94
CA ARG A 35 -24.71 -40.42 -4.33
C ARG A 35 -24.08 -39.35 -5.22
N ARG A 36 -22.84 -39.60 -5.70
CA ARG A 36 -22.44 -40.23 -6.99
C ARG A 36 -22.56 -39.31 -8.21
N ARG A 37 -21.38 -39.09 -8.83
CA ARG A 37 -21.14 -38.65 -10.22
C ARG A 37 -21.76 -39.61 -11.23
N PRO A 38 -21.95 -39.13 -12.47
CA PRO A 38 -21.38 -39.91 -13.57
C PRO A 38 -20.54 -39.07 -14.56
N ARG A 39 -19.51 -39.71 -15.06
CA ARG A 39 -18.84 -39.48 -16.36
C ARG A 39 -19.76 -39.95 -17.48
N VAL A 40 -19.66 -39.30 -18.64
CA VAL A 40 -19.76 -39.98 -19.93
C VAL A 40 -18.90 -39.25 -20.96
N ASP A 41 -18.16 -40.03 -21.67
CA ASP A 41 -17.21 -39.79 -22.75
C ASP A 41 -17.92 -39.60 -24.13
N SER A 42 -17.04 -39.31 -25.06
CA SER A 42 -17.07 -39.61 -26.54
C SER A 42 -17.47 -38.42 -27.42
N ASP A 43 -16.72 -38.05 -28.33
CA ASP A 43 -15.80 -38.47 -29.37
C ASP A 43 -16.08 -37.71 -30.71
N VAL A 44 -14.97 -37.46 -31.46
CA VAL A 44 -14.87 -37.44 -32.93
C VAL A 44 -15.27 -36.15 -33.65
N SER A 45 -14.51 -35.45 -34.44
CA SER A 45 -13.31 -35.69 -35.26
C SER A 45 -12.97 -34.51 -36.16
N ARG A 46 -11.65 -34.38 -36.44
CA ARG A 46 -11.02 -33.94 -37.71
C ARG A 46 -11.33 -32.54 -38.27
N SER A 47 -10.38 -31.77 -38.69
CA SER A 47 -9.16 -31.81 -39.46
C SER A 47 -8.60 -30.41 -39.55
N GLY A 48 -7.38 -30.05 -39.58
CA GLY A 48 -6.25 -30.39 -40.34
C GLY A 48 -5.37 -29.17 -40.51
N SER A 49 -4.09 -29.40 -40.38
CA SER A 49 -2.93 -28.90 -41.10
C SER A 49 -2.23 -27.61 -40.65
N VAL A 50 -0.96 -27.86 -40.31
CA VAL A 50 0.33 -27.25 -40.71
C VAL A 50 0.95 -26.28 -39.72
N ALA A 51 2.04 -26.81 -39.13
CA ALA A 51 3.11 -26.11 -38.40
C ALA A 51 4.05 -25.33 -39.37
N PRO A 52 5.09 -24.56 -38.95
CA PRO A 52 6.09 -24.98 -37.95
C PRO A 52 6.72 -23.92 -37.03
N HIS A 53 7.35 -24.45 -35.97
CA HIS A 53 8.57 -24.01 -35.28
C HIS A 53 8.76 -22.59 -34.69
N GLN A 54 8.83 -22.47 -33.40
CA GLN A 54 10.11 -22.26 -32.70
C GLN A 54 9.95 -22.45 -31.18
N GLN A 55 10.83 -23.28 -30.62
CA GLN A 55 11.03 -23.58 -29.21
C GLN A 55 11.67 -22.39 -28.49
N LEU A 56 11.20 -22.08 -27.29
CA LEU A 56 12.04 -21.51 -26.24
C LEU A 56 11.66 -22.12 -24.89
N SER A 57 12.61 -22.85 -24.36
CA SER A 57 12.62 -23.62 -23.15
C SER A 57 12.63 -22.73 -21.89
N SER A 58 11.76 -23.07 -20.95
CA SER A 58 11.81 -22.60 -19.57
C SER A 58 12.80 -23.45 -18.75
N ASN A 59 13.85 -22.84 -18.21
CA ASN A 59 14.76 -23.43 -17.23
C ASN A 59 14.65 -22.70 -15.89
N ARG A 60 14.14 -23.43 -14.90
CA ARG A 60 14.39 -23.12 -13.47
C ARG A 60 15.67 -23.83 -13.04
N PRO A 61 16.61 -23.21 -12.33
CA PRO A 61 17.77 -23.90 -11.77
C PRO A 61 17.56 -24.35 -10.33
N SER A 62 17.87 -25.61 -10.05
CA SER A 62 18.06 -26.20 -8.73
C SER A 62 19.46 -25.88 -8.19
N PRO A 63 19.72 -25.91 -6.86
CA PRO A 63 20.97 -25.45 -6.29
C PRO A 63 22.10 -26.48 -6.44
N LYS A 64 23.25 -26.03 -6.97
CA LYS A 64 24.49 -26.82 -7.09
C LYS A 64 25.37 -26.65 -5.85
N ARG A 65 25.78 -27.78 -5.30
CA ARG A 65 26.88 -27.94 -4.35
C ARG A 65 28.21 -27.46 -4.94
N PHE A 66 28.91 -26.63 -4.20
CA PHE A 66 30.27 -26.22 -4.54
C PHE A 66 31.28 -27.35 -4.30
N LYS A 67 32.08 -27.67 -5.33
CA LYS A 67 33.36 -28.38 -5.21
C LYS A 67 34.46 -27.37 -5.55
N PHE A 68 35.41 -27.27 -4.65
CA PHE A 68 36.67 -26.54 -4.87
C PHE A 68 37.48 -27.22 -5.97
N GLY A 69 37.91 -26.47 -6.97
CA GLY A 69 38.88 -26.82 -7.96
C GLY A 69 40.16 -26.03 -7.73
N ALA A 70 41.28 -26.72 -7.74
CA ALA A 70 42.62 -26.16 -7.70
C ALA A 70 43.06 -25.69 -9.09
N GLU A 71 43.72 -24.56 -9.13
CA GLU A 71 44.35 -23.98 -10.34
C GLU A 71 45.70 -24.64 -10.60
N ASP A 72 45.95 -25.01 -11.86
CA ASP A 72 47.28 -25.35 -12.39
C ASP A 72 47.83 -24.18 -13.24
N PRO A 73 49.13 -23.95 -13.23
CA PRO A 73 49.79 -23.03 -14.18
C PRO A 73 50.47 -23.79 -15.32
N PRO A 74 51.00 -23.10 -16.39
CA PRO A 74 50.93 -23.57 -17.75
C PRO A 74 52.21 -24.17 -18.37
N ASN A 75 51.96 -25.00 -19.37
CA ASN A 75 52.74 -25.37 -20.56
C ASN A 75 54.28 -25.21 -20.66
N SER A 76 54.91 -26.34 -20.97
CA SER A 76 55.89 -26.39 -22.07
C SER A 76 55.99 -27.78 -22.71
N ASN A 77 56.00 -27.82 -24.02
CA ASN A 77 56.12 -28.92 -24.93
C ASN A 77 57.32 -29.82 -24.72
N MET A 78 57.19 -31.15 -24.88
CA MET A 78 57.94 -31.89 -25.90
C MET A 78 57.49 -33.35 -26.01
N SER A 79 57.33 -33.76 -27.24
CA SER A 79 57.01 -35.09 -27.75
C SER A 79 58.02 -36.16 -27.41
N THR A 80 57.58 -37.39 -27.05
CA THR A 80 58.13 -38.65 -27.64
C THR A 80 57.17 -39.80 -27.39
N LYS A 81 56.96 -40.56 -28.44
CA LYS A 81 56.23 -41.81 -28.54
C LYS A 81 56.89 -42.90 -27.73
N MET A 82 56.15 -43.62 -26.86
CA MET A 82 56.38 -45.07 -26.63
C MET A 82 55.07 -45.80 -26.33
N LYS A 83 54.86 -46.89 -27.06
CA LYS A 83 53.81 -47.87 -26.91
C LYS A 83 54.05 -48.66 -25.63
N GLY A 84 53.11 -48.66 -24.71
CA GLY A 84 53.04 -49.53 -23.55
C GLY A 84 51.61 -50.13 -23.36
N LYS A 85 51.53 -51.43 -23.31
CA LYS A 85 50.34 -52.22 -23.23
C LYS A 85 49.58 -51.92 -21.94
N LEU A 86 48.22 -51.88 -22.06
CA LEU A 86 47.30 -51.89 -20.92
C LEU A 86 47.42 -53.19 -20.13
N PRO A 87 47.35 -53.17 -18.80
CA PRO A 87 47.26 -54.36 -18.00
C PRO A 87 45.79 -54.88 -17.99
N GLU A 88 45.71 -56.20 -18.16
CA GLU A 88 44.47 -56.99 -18.14
C GLU A 88 43.77 -56.88 -16.77
N VAL A 89 42.44 -56.75 -16.85
CA VAL A 89 41.54 -56.92 -15.69
C VAL A 89 41.53 -58.34 -15.25
N ILE A 90 41.98 -58.64 -14.07
CA ILE A 90 41.90 -59.98 -13.47
C ILE A 90 40.52 -60.20 -12.87
N ASP A 91 39.78 -61.10 -13.43
CA ASP A 91 38.46 -61.57 -12.95
C ASP A 91 38.69 -62.54 -11.77
N LEU A 92 38.23 -62.13 -10.58
CA LEU A 92 38.39 -62.85 -9.31
C LEU A 92 37.27 -63.86 -9.01
N THR A 93 36.52 -64.29 -10.01
CA THR A 93 35.38 -65.21 -9.79
C THR A 93 35.64 -66.68 -10.16
N GLN A 94 36.90 -67.08 -10.44
CA GLN A 94 37.17 -68.51 -10.62
C GLN A 94 37.79 -69.11 -9.39
N SER A 95 37.03 -69.97 -8.77
CA SER A 95 37.43 -70.86 -7.67
C SER A 95 38.51 -71.88 -8.11
N ASN A 96 39.74 -71.66 -7.68
CA ASN A 96 40.73 -72.67 -7.78
C ASN A 96 41.03 -73.26 -6.40
N SER A 97 40.76 -74.50 -6.30
CA SER A 97 40.98 -75.37 -5.18
C SER A 97 42.41 -75.19 -4.60
N TYR A 98 42.50 -74.69 -3.37
CA TYR A 98 43.72 -74.59 -2.64
C TYR A 98 44.10 -76.01 -2.10
N LYS A 99 45.10 -76.60 -2.58
CA LYS A 99 45.74 -77.80 -1.93
C LYS A 99 46.61 -77.30 -0.77
N PRO A 100 46.39 -77.79 0.48
CA PRO A 100 47.23 -77.38 1.59
C PRO A 100 48.62 -77.96 1.47
N TYR A 101 49.63 -77.09 1.50
CA TYR A 101 51.04 -77.45 1.53
C TYR A 101 51.33 -77.96 2.93
N THR A 102 51.44 -79.29 3.13
CA THR A 102 51.87 -79.88 4.33
C THR A 102 53.42 -79.93 4.37
N GLY A 103 53.96 -78.91 5.00
CA GLY A 103 55.39 -78.81 5.25
C GLY A 103 55.70 -77.76 6.26
N ALA A 104 55.49 -78.05 7.52
CA ALA A 104 55.92 -77.21 8.62
C ALA A 104 57.42 -77.07 8.66
N LYS A 105 57.96 -76.00 8.10
CA LYS A 105 59.34 -75.57 8.38
C LYS A 105 59.36 -74.91 9.75
N LYS A 106 59.81 -75.54 10.78
CA LYS A 106 60.04 -74.98 12.09
C LYS A 106 61.11 -73.93 11.99
N LEU A 107 60.64 -72.64 12.10
CA LEU A 107 61.53 -71.51 12.19
C LEU A 107 62.09 -71.50 13.61
N VAL A 108 63.32 -71.93 13.78
CA VAL A 108 64.03 -71.84 15.02
C VAL A 108 64.67 -70.46 15.11
N ILE A 109 64.06 -69.59 15.86
CA ILE A 109 64.57 -68.30 16.25
C ILE A 109 65.63 -68.57 17.31
N LYS A 110 66.90 -68.46 16.91
CA LYS A 110 68.04 -68.52 17.89
C LYS A 110 67.94 -67.29 18.74
N ASN A 111 67.90 -67.52 20.06
CA ASN A 111 67.89 -66.49 21.11
C ASN A 111 68.85 -65.37 20.83
N LEU A 112 68.36 -64.16 20.60
CA LEU A 112 69.06 -62.94 20.76
C LEU A 112 69.20 -62.69 22.28
N ARG A 113 70.44 -62.71 22.72
CA ARG A 113 70.82 -62.48 24.14
C ARG A 113 70.42 -61.04 24.51
N PRO A 114 69.67 -60.84 25.63
CA PRO A 114 69.03 -59.49 25.87
C PRO A 114 69.83 -58.54 26.76
N THR A 115 71.12 -58.68 26.98
CA THR A 115 71.76 -57.93 28.05
C THR A 115 72.74 -56.86 27.60
N ALA A 116 73.06 -56.67 26.33
CA ALA A 116 73.94 -55.54 25.91
C ALA A 116 73.19 -54.55 25.04
N LYS A 117 71.90 -54.75 24.77
CA LYS A 117 71.11 -53.86 23.86
C LYS A 117 70.24 -52.84 24.64
N ASN A 118 69.96 -53.00 25.95
CA ASN A 118 69.11 -52.06 26.68
C ASN A 118 69.77 -50.69 26.96
N GLU A 119 71.03 -50.67 27.33
CA GLU A 119 71.76 -49.43 27.61
C GLU A 119 71.91 -48.56 26.30
N GLN A 120 72.25 -49.20 25.18
CA GLN A 120 72.39 -48.53 23.92
C GLN A 120 71.00 -48.03 23.38
N LEU A 121 69.95 -48.78 23.62
CA LEU A 121 68.60 -48.48 23.32
C LEU A 121 68.06 -47.30 24.14
N GLU A 122 68.36 -47.32 25.46
CA GLU A 122 68.07 -46.19 26.35
C GLU A 122 68.82 -44.91 25.99
N GLN A 123 70.09 -45.02 25.64
CA GLN A 123 70.86 -43.90 25.16
C GLN A 123 70.32 -43.33 23.84
N TYR A 124 69.87 -44.22 22.95
CA TYR A 124 69.17 -43.81 21.68
C TYR A 124 67.90 -43.01 21.98
N TYR A 125 67.01 -43.50 22.92
CA TYR A 125 65.79 -42.78 23.23
C TYR A 125 66.08 -41.44 23.96
N LYS A 126 67.01 -41.38 24.85
CA LYS A 126 67.40 -40.14 25.49
C LYS A 126 67.96 -39.12 24.51
N ARG A 127 68.73 -39.58 23.52
CA ARG A 127 69.21 -38.71 22.44
C ARG A 127 68.07 -38.27 21.55
N THR A 128 67.15 -39.12 21.22
CA THR A 128 65.99 -38.82 20.42
C THR A 128 65.02 -37.80 21.13
N GLU A 129 64.85 -37.95 22.39
CA GLU A 129 64.15 -37.01 23.24
C GLU A 129 64.84 -35.63 23.28
N GLN A 130 66.20 -35.63 23.44
CA GLN A 130 66.94 -34.40 23.36
C GLN A 130 66.87 -33.71 22.00
N GLU A 131 66.94 -34.48 20.89
CA GLU A 131 66.71 -33.96 19.52
C GLU A 131 65.37 -33.29 19.34
N LEU A 132 64.26 -33.81 19.97
CA LEU A 132 62.95 -33.19 19.99
C LEU A 132 62.90 -31.93 20.86
N LEU A 133 63.55 -31.93 22.01
CA LEU A 133 63.60 -30.74 22.89
C LEU A 133 64.42 -29.62 22.25
N ASP A 134 65.51 -29.92 21.57
CA ASP A 134 66.31 -28.92 20.82
C ASP A 134 65.52 -28.35 19.62
N ALA A 135 64.80 -29.21 18.91
CA ALA A 135 63.89 -28.76 17.85
C ALA A 135 62.75 -27.85 18.35
N LEU A 136 62.16 -28.19 19.55
CA LEU A 136 61.19 -27.30 20.19
C LEU A 136 61.78 -25.97 20.57
N GLN A 137 63.01 -25.96 21.08
CA GLN A 137 63.71 -24.70 21.40
C GLN A 137 63.97 -23.83 20.17
N ASP A 138 64.34 -24.47 19.02
CA ASP A 138 64.51 -23.76 17.75
C ASP A 138 63.17 -23.16 17.27
N ILE A 139 62.07 -23.93 17.36
CA ILE A 139 60.70 -23.43 17.03
C ILE A 139 60.33 -22.23 17.91
N PHE A 140 60.59 -22.35 19.25
CA PHE A 140 60.28 -21.25 20.18
C PHE A 140 61.08 -19.98 19.90
N ASN A 141 62.31 -20.14 19.40
CA ASN A 141 63.15 -18.99 18.97
C ASN A 141 62.82 -18.47 17.57
N GLY A 142 61.78 -19.04 16.92
CA GLY A 142 61.40 -18.67 15.55
C GLY A 142 62.35 -19.13 14.48
N ARG A 143 63.23 -20.08 14.80
CA ARG A 143 64.17 -20.69 13.85
C ARG A 143 63.60 -21.96 13.27
N LYS A 144 64.05 -22.32 12.07
CA LYS A 144 63.75 -23.63 11.50
C LYS A 144 64.55 -24.70 12.27
N PRO A 145 63.91 -25.80 12.70
CA PRO A 145 64.61 -26.92 13.34
C PRO A 145 65.76 -27.38 12.46
N GLN A 146 66.86 -27.71 13.08
CA GLN A 146 68.07 -28.22 12.37
C GLN A 146 67.84 -29.55 11.66
N LEU A 147 66.96 -30.36 12.24
CA LEU A 147 66.55 -31.66 11.68
C LEU A 147 65.31 -31.51 10.79
N PRO A 148 65.23 -32.29 9.69
CA PRO A 148 64.04 -32.27 8.84
C PRO A 148 62.76 -32.72 9.61
N LEU A 149 61.61 -32.13 9.31
CA LEU A 149 60.34 -32.48 9.99
C LEU A 149 60.01 -33.97 9.90
N GLU A 150 60.41 -34.68 8.85
CA GLU A 150 60.23 -36.12 8.71
C GLU A 150 61.05 -36.88 9.76
N ARG A 151 62.29 -36.47 10.00
CA ARG A 151 63.13 -37.06 11.03
C ARG A 151 62.54 -36.86 12.44
N LEU A 152 62.08 -35.65 12.73
CA LEU A 152 61.41 -35.30 14.00
C LEU A 152 60.09 -36.07 14.17
N TYR A 153 59.30 -36.23 13.12
CA TYR A 153 58.09 -37.04 13.13
C TYR A 153 58.38 -38.51 13.48
N ARG A 154 59.46 -39.09 12.85
CA ARG A 154 59.91 -40.46 13.16
C ARG A 154 60.43 -40.55 14.58
N ALA A 155 61.12 -39.55 15.11
CA ALA A 155 61.58 -39.50 16.51
C ALA A 155 60.41 -39.58 17.46
N VAL A 156 59.31 -38.87 17.22
CA VAL A 156 58.06 -38.98 18.01
C VAL A 156 57.45 -40.38 17.86
N GLU A 157 57.40 -40.96 16.68
CA GLU A 157 56.93 -42.30 16.41
C GLU A 157 57.74 -43.37 17.20
N ASP A 158 59.08 -43.28 17.19
CA ASP A 158 59.98 -44.21 17.88
C ASP A 158 59.78 -44.17 19.39
N ILE A 159 59.65 -42.98 19.98
CA ILE A 159 59.37 -42.81 21.42
C ILE A 159 58.00 -43.38 21.77
N CYS A 160 56.99 -43.13 21.00
CA CYS A 160 55.64 -43.63 21.23
C CYS A 160 55.56 -45.16 21.08
N ARG A 161 56.27 -45.78 20.16
CA ARG A 161 56.28 -47.24 19.97
C ARG A 161 57.02 -48.02 21.07
N ARG A 162 57.77 -47.32 21.95
CA ARG A 162 58.44 -47.96 23.10
C ARG A 162 57.46 -48.55 24.11
N GLY A 163 56.22 -48.02 24.21
CA GLY A 163 55.22 -48.41 25.20
C GLY A 163 55.56 -47.84 26.60
N ASN A 164 55.04 -48.41 27.67
CA ASN A 164 55.34 -48.08 29.08
C ASN A 164 54.99 -46.61 29.48
N SER A 165 53.87 -46.06 29.03
CA SER A 165 53.41 -44.70 29.38
C SER A 165 54.29 -43.54 28.80
N ASN A 166 55.23 -43.84 27.90
CA ASN A 166 56.06 -42.80 27.28
C ASN A 166 55.30 -41.80 26.48
N ASP A 167 54.16 -42.20 25.88
CA ASP A 167 53.25 -41.32 25.21
C ASP A 167 52.70 -40.19 26.10
N LEU A 168 52.28 -40.55 27.31
CA LEU A 168 51.79 -39.61 28.31
C LEU A 168 52.91 -38.67 28.78
N GLN A 169 54.12 -39.25 29.04
CA GLN A 169 55.29 -38.51 29.51
C GLN A 169 55.74 -37.51 28.45
N LEU A 170 55.73 -37.88 27.16
CA LEU A 170 56.08 -37.02 26.06
C LEU A 170 55.05 -35.88 25.89
N TYR A 171 53.78 -36.18 26.03
CA TYR A 171 52.71 -35.17 26.01
C TYR A 171 52.83 -34.14 27.14
N GLU A 172 53.07 -34.65 28.39
CA GLU A 172 53.23 -33.77 29.56
C GLU A 172 54.52 -32.92 29.45
N THR A 173 55.63 -33.49 28.90
CA THR A 173 56.85 -32.76 28.65
C THR A 173 56.64 -31.64 27.62
N LEU A 174 55.93 -31.95 26.50
CA LEU A 174 55.55 -30.96 25.50
C LEU A 174 54.68 -29.86 26.12
N ARG A 175 53.65 -30.24 26.91
CA ARG A 175 52.76 -29.32 27.59
C ARG A 175 53.52 -28.37 28.51
N ARG A 176 54.39 -28.88 29.35
CA ARG A 176 55.22 -28.10 30.28
C ARG A 176 56.16 -27.17 29.53
N LYS A 177 56.88 -27.61 28.50
CA LYS A 177 57.81 -26.80 27.71
C LYS A 177 57.08 -25.67 26.98
N CYS A 178 55.89 -25.88 26.43
CA CYS A 178 55.08 -24.84 25.86
C CYS A 178 54.65 -23.80 26.92
N GLU A 179 54.24 -24.26 28.12
CA GLU A 179 53.82 -23.41 29.23
C GLU A 179 55.02 -22.58 29.78
N GLU A 180 56.18 -23.18 29.97
CA GLU A 180 57.45 -22.49 30.37
C GLU A 180 57.82 -21.38 29.35
N HIS A 181 57.72 -21.66 28.06
CA HIS A 181 57.99 -20.68 27.01
C HIS A 181 56.98 -19.53 27.02
N LEU A 182 55.71 -19.84 27.11
CA LEU A 182 54.64 -18.86 27.12
C LEU A 182 54.73 -17.92 28.33
N THR A 183 54.85 -18.47 29.53
CA THR A 183 54.88 -17.67 30.77
C THR A 183 56.20 -16.98 30.96
N GLY A 184 57.33 -17.63 30.59
CA GLY A 184 58.67 -17.10 30.79
C GLY A 184 59.12 -16.06 29.77
N THR A 185 58.81 -16.25 28.49
CA THR A 185 59.31 -15.41 27.40
C THR A 185 58.21 -14.58 26.76
N VAL A 186 57.12 -15.21 26.33
CA VAL A 186 56.08 -14.55 25.57
C VAL A 186 55.32 -13.51 26.40
N LEU A 187 54.93 -13.86 27.64
CA LEU A 187 54.21 -12.94 28.51
C LEU A 187 55.02 -11.72 28.87
N ARG A 188 56.33 -11.90 29.17
CA ARG A 188 57.23 -10.79 29.46
C ARG A 188 57.38 -9.87 28.23
N SER A 189 57.46 -10.44 27.05
CA SER A 189 57.56 -9.68 25.79
C SER A 189 56.24 -8.93 25.48
N ILE A 190 55.09 -9.55 25.71
CA ILE A 190 53.78 -8.88 25.57
C ILE A 190 53.71 -7.64 26.51
N LYS A 191 54.06 -7.83 27.79
CA LYS A 191 54.05 -6.73 28.77
C LYS A 191 55.04 -5.62 28.44
N ALA A 192 56.25 -5.95 27.97
CA ALA A 192 57.30 -5.00 27.58
C ALA A 192 56.93 -4.18 26.33
N HIS A 193 56.28 -4.77 25.35
CA HIS A 193 55.86 -4.10 24.09
C HIS A 193 54.40 -3.62 24.13
N GLY A 194 53.69 -3.74 25.23
CA GLY A 194 52.27 -3.41 25.36
C GLY A 194 51.97 -1.92 25.46
N GLY A 195 52.95 -1.05 25.52
CA GLY A 195 52.80 0.39 25.57
C GLY A 195 51.90 0.91 26.69
N ASN A 196 51.60 2.21 26.67
CA ASN A 196 50.73 2.84 27.66
C ASN A 196 49.23 2.77 27.31
N THR A 197 48.91 2.64 26.03
CA THR A 197 47.52 2.60 25.55
C THR A 197 46.99 1.17 25.46
N ASN A 198 45.66 1.00 25.59
CA ASN A 198 45.00 -0.29 25.47
C ASN A 198 45.10 -0.84 24.01
N VAL A 199 45.11 0.03 23.01
CA VAL A 199 45.24 -0.34 21.61
C VAL A 199 46.64 -0.86 21.29
N GLU A 200 47.71 -0.27 21.90
CA GLU A 200 49.06 -0.78 21.79
C GLU A 200 49.21 -2.17 22.42
N MET A 201 48.59 -2.37 23.58
CA MET A 201 48.54 -3.70 24.24
C MET A 201 47.83 -4.73 23.32
N LEU A 202 46.69 -4.36 22.71
CA LEU A 202 46.00 -5.22 21.75
C LEU A 202 46.91 -5.61 20.58
N ARG A 203 47.61 -4.64 20.01
CA ARG A 203 48.55 -4.84 18.89
C ARG A 203 49.68 -5.78 19.29
N SER A 204 50.21 -5.62 20.52
CA SER A 204 51.24 -6.49 21.09
C SER A 204 50.73 -7.94 21.26
N VAL A 205 49.56 -8.11 21.86
CA VAL A 205 48.95 -9.45 22.06
C VAL A 205 48.71 -10.14 20.72
N LEU A 206 48.14 -9.43 19.74
CA LEU A 206 47.86 -9.99 18.42
C LEU A 206 49.15 -10.35 17.64
N LYS A 207 50.20 -9.53 17.74
CA LYS A 207 51.50 -9.81 17.14
C LYS A 207 52.08 -11.10 17.71
N HIS A 208 52.09 -11.28 19.00
CA HIS A 208 52.60 -12.49 19.67
C HIS A 208 51.69 -13.71 19.40
N TRP A 209 50.39 -13.53 19.30
CA TRP A 209 49.49 -14.58 18.87
C TRP A 209 49.78 -15.06 17.47
N ARG A 210 49.98 -14.18 16.50
CA ARG A 210 50.35 -14.56 15.12
C ARG A 210 51.65 -15.43 15.10
N VAL A 211 52.67 -15.01 15.85
CA VAL A 211 53.89 -15.75 15.97
C VAL A 211 53.66 -17.13 16.59
N TRP A 212 52.95 -17.17 17.71
CA TRP A 212 52.63 -18.42 18.43
C TRP A 212 51.79 -19.37 17.57
N ASN A 213 50.78 -18.84 16.86
CA ASN A 213 49.96 -19.66 15.97
C ASN A 213 50.78 -20.28 14.82
N GLY A 214 51.76 -19.57 14.29
CA GLY A 214 52.72 -20.12 13.33
C GLY A 214 53.58 -21.23 13.94
N GLN A 215 54.06 -21.05 15.18
CA GLN A 215 54.82 -22.06 15.95
C GLN A 215 53.94 -23.31 16.25
N ILE A 216 52.67 -23.14 16.61
CA ILE A 216 51.68 -24.21 16.80
C ILE A 216 51.60 -25.11 15.58
N MET A 217 51.55 -24.55 14.37
CA MET A 217 51.49 -25.32 13.14
C MET A 217 52.70 -26.23 12.96
N THR A 218 53.92 -25.77 13.31
CA THR A 218 55.15 -26.55 13.24
C THR A 218 55.16 -27.61 14.34
N ILE A 219 54.83 -27.28 15.58
CA ILE A 219 54.75 -28.23 16.72
C ILE A 219 53.73 -29.34 16.38
N ARG A 220 52.56 -28.97 15.89
CA ARG A 220 51.53 -29.92 15.50
C ARG A 220 51.97 -30.87 14.38
N SER A 221 52.70 -30.34 13.39
CA SER A 221 53.25 -31.18 12.32
C SER A 221 54.28 -32.17 12.85
N THR A 222 55.19 -31.75 13.76
CA THR A 222 56.19 -32.60 14.40
C THR A 222 55.56 -33.69 15.25
N PHE A 223 54.60 -33.35 16.10
CA PHE A 223 53.99 -34.28 17.07
C PHE A 223 52.67 -34.90 16.58
N SER A 224 52.41 -34.89 15.28
CA SER A 224 51.14 -35.38 14.73
C SER A 224 50.93 -36.89 14.91
N TRP A 225 52.02 -37.72 15.08
CA TRP A 225 51.91 -39.12 15.44
C TRP A 225 51.31 -39.28 16.85
N LEU A 226 51.85 -38.57 17.82
CA LEU A 226 51.37 -38.58 19.21
C LEU A 226 49.92 -38.14 19.30
N ASP A 227 49.57 -37.08 18.55
CA ASP A 227 48.19 -36.56 18.54
C ASP A 227 47.18 -37.58 18.00
N ARG A 228 47.48 -38.23 16.86
CA ARG A 228 46.60 -39.21 16.22
C ARG A 228 46.54 -40.59 16.93
N THR A 229 47.64 -41.06 17.46
CA THR A 229 47.70 -42.45 17.98
C THR A 229 47.39 -42.55 19.46
N PHE A 230 47.63 -41.50 20.24
CA PHE A 230 47.49 -41.51 21.70
C PHE A 230 46.49 -40.40 22.15
N VAL A 231 46.71 -39.15 21.87
CA VAL A 231 45.93 -38.03 22.43
C VAL A 231 44.46 -38.09 22.02
N LEU A 232 44.17 -38.23 20.72
CA LEU A 232 42.79 -38.32 20.24
C LEU A 232 42.02 -39.58 20.66
N LYS A 233 42.72 -40.61 21.11
CA LYS A 233 42.10 -41.83 21.66
C LYS A 233 41.76 -41.71 23.15
N ASN A 234 42.38 -40.77 23.83
CA ASN A 234 42.19 -40.54 25.26
C ASN A 234 41.21 -39.42 25.51
N LYS A 235 40.02 -39.70 26.03
CA LYS A 235 38.98 -38.72 26.33
C LYS A 235 39.40 -37.64 27.35
N ASN A 236 40.43 -37.93 28.19
CA ASN A 236 40.89 -37.03 29.24
C ASN A 236 42.02 -36.08 28.79
N LEU A 237 42.51 -36.21 27.56
CA LEU A 237 43.57 -35.36 27.01
C LEU A 237 43.01 -34.47 25.91
N THR A 238 43.46 -33.23 25.87
CA THR A 238 43.12 -32.28 24.81
C THR A 238 44.11 -32.43 23.65
N SER A 239 43.62 -32.21 22.40
CA SER A 239 44.51 -32.22 21.24
C SER A 239 45.69 -31.27 21.42
N ILE A 240 46.85 -31.54 20.79
CA ILE A 240 48.03 -30.67 20.90
C ILE A 240 47.68 -29.25 20.45
N ASN A 241 46.84 -29.11 19.43
CA ASN A 241 46.35 -27.82 18.98
C ASN A 241 45.58 -27.11 20.08
N ASP A 242 44.58 -27.76 20.68
CA ASP A 242 43.67 -27.14 21.67
C ASP A 242 44.43 -26.89 22.98
N MET A 243 45.40 -27.75 23.34
CA MET A 243 46.26 -27.55 24.49
C MET A 243 47.08 -26.25 24.32
N THR A 244 47.77 -26.06 23.21
CA THR A 244 48.64 -24.90 22.94
C THR A 244 47.84 -23.60 22.87
N ILE A 245 46.65 -23.62 22.20
CA ILE A 245 45.72 -22.47 22.14
C ILE A 245 45.23 -22.17 23.58
N THR A 246 44.82 -23.19 24.34
CA THR A 246 44.33 -23.00 25.71
C THR A 246 45.38 -22.44 26.65
N GLN A 247 46.65 -22.83 26.50
CA GLN A 247 47.77 -22.28 27.29
C GLN A 247 47.98 -20.81 27.01
N PHE A 248 48.02 -20.40 25.72
CA PHE A 248 48.12 -18.97 25.34
C PHE A 248 46.94 -18.18 25.85
N ARG A 249 45.71 -18.69 25.71
CA ARG A 249 44.52 -18.09 26.24
C ARG A 249 44.60 -17.87 27.76
N ARG A 250 44.96 -18.93 28.52
CA ARG A 250 45.06 -18.85 30.00
C ARG A 250 46.10 -17.85 30.45
N MET A 251 47.23 -17.75 29.74
CA MET A 251 48.28 -16.80 30.04
C MET A 251 47.82 -15.34 29.79
N THR A 252 47.11 -15.11 28.69
CA THR A 252 46.68 -13.76 28.28
C THR A 252 45.42 -13.31 28.99
N PHE A 253 44.41 -14.23 29.11
CA PHE A 253 43.12 -14.00 29.69
C PHE A 253 42.90 -14.90 30.92
N PRO A 254 43.56 -14.64 32.06
CA PRO A 254 43.40 -15.43 33.28
C PRO A 254 41.96 -15.30 33.83
N SER A 255 41.50 -16.39 34.46
CA SER A 255 40.13 -16.44 35.04
C SER A 255 39.97 -15.58 36.31
N ARG A 256 41.07 -15.18 36.92
CA ARG A 256 41.12 -14.25 38.08
C ARG A 256 42.11 -13.14 37.70
N GLU A 257 41.70 -11.90 37.94
CA GLU A 257 42.63 -10.79 37.82
C GLU A 257 43.56 -10.86 39.02
N ASP A 258 44.88 -10.85 38.74
CA ASP A 258 45.94 -10.84 39.77
C ASP A 258 45.92 -9.46 40.45
N ALA A 259 46.39 -9.44 41.73
CA ALA A 259 46.49 -8.20 42.51
C ALA A 259 47.41 -7.11 41.89
N ASP A 260 48.18 -7.46 40.87
CA ASP A 260 49.13 -6.59 40.14
C ASP A 260 48.54 -5.73 38.99
N GLY A 261 47.24 -5.64 38.90
CA GLY A 261 46.58 -4.80 37.89
C GLY A 261 45.94 -5.59 36.73
N PRO A 262 45.30 -4.89 35.74
CA PRO A 262 44.54 -5.54 34.64
C PRO A 262 45.46 -6.41 33.77
N SER A 263 45.00 -7.65 33.53
CA SER A 263 45.70 -8.61 32.67
C SER A 263 45.91 -8.05 31.27
N PRO A 264 46.95 -8.53 30.55
CA PRO A 264 47.17 -8.13 29.15
C PRO A 264 45.96 -8.34 28.26
N GLY A 265 45.20 -9.42 28.49
CA GLY A 265 43.96 -9.70 27.80
C GLY A 265 42.83 -8.76 28.16
N GLY A 266 42.70 -8.36 29.41
CA GLY A 266 41.73 -7.36 29.85
C GLY A 266 41.99 -5.97 29.23
N ARG A 267 43.29 -5.55 29.16
CA ARG A 267 43.68 -4.34 28.44
C ARG A 267 43.41 -4.46 26.93
N ALA A 268 43.73 -5.63 26.35
CA ALA A 268 43.46 -5.86 24.93
C ALA A 268 41.97 -5.78 24.56
N LEU A 269 41.05 -6.34 25.41
CA LEU A 269 39.64 -6.19 25.25
C LEU A 269 39.19 -4.71 25.33
N ARG A 270 39.70 -3.93 26.30
CA ARG A 270 39.44 -2.48 26.35
C ARG A 270 39.93 -1.78 25.08
N GLY A 271 41.08 -2.18 24.54
CA GLY A 271 41.61 -1.63 23.29
C GLY A 271 40.69 -1.92 22.09
N MET A 272 39.98 -3.05 22.10
CA MET A 272 38.95 -3.32 21.06
C MET A 272 37.75 -2.37 21.20
N TYR A 273 37.31 -2.08 22.43
CA TYR A 273 36.24 -1.11 22.66
C TYR A 273 36.67 0.32 22.31
N ASP A 274 37.94 0.68 22.62
CA ASP A 274 38.50 1.97 22.24
C ASP A 274 38.52 2.13 20.71
N LEU A 275 38.87 1.09 19.94
CA LEU A 275 38.81 1.09 18.49
C LEU A 275 37.40 1.27 17.96
N ILE A 276 36.42 0.59 18.53
CA ILE A 276 35.00 0.73 18.15
C ILE A 276 34.52 2.15 18.44
N SER A 277 34.90 2.74 19.56
CA SER A 277 34.60 4.14 19.89
C SER A 277 35.23 5.11 18.87
N TYR A 278 36.49 4.88 18.46
CA TYR A 278 37.16 5.69 17.42
C TYR A 278 36.41 5.64 16.09
N ASP A 279 35.94 4.46 15.65
CA ASP A 279 35.10 4.37 14.43
C ASP A 279 33.76 5.11 14.58
N ARG A 280 33.11 5.02 15.77
CA ARG A 280 31.84 5.69 16.02
C ARG A 280 31.97 7.21 16.00
N THR A 281 33.11 7.73 16.50
CA THR A 281 33.44 9.17 16.50
C THR A 281 34.07 9.66 15.21
N GLY A 282 34.50 8.75 14.33
CA GLY A 282 35.22 9.09 13.08
C GLY A 282 36.67 9.49 13.31
N ASP A 283 37.31 8.99 14.37
CA ASP A 283 38.71 9.27 14.72
C ASP A 283 39.70 8.51 13.81
N GLU A 284 40.73 9.19 13.31
CA GLU A 284 41.77 8.61 12.43
C GLU A 284 42.56 7.44 13.08
N ARG A 285 42.49 7.30 14.39
CA ARG A 285 43.15 6.20 15.11
C ARG A 285 42.46 4.84 14.97
N PHE A 286 41.33 4.77 14.25
CA PHE A 286 40.64 3.51 13.99
C PHE A 286 41.45 2.62 13.04
N ASP A 287 41.63 1.37 13.44
CA ASP A 287 42.34 0.33 12.65
C ASP A 287 41.40 -0.90 12.50
N ALA A 288 40.65 -0.93 11.37
CA ALA A 288 39.71 -1.98 11.04
C ALA A 288 40.34 -3.38 10.95
N ALA A 289 41.58 -3.46 10.40
CA ALA A 289 42.26 -4.73 10.26
C ALA A 289 42.67 -5.30 11.62
N LEU A 290 43.16 -4.46 12.53
CA LEU A 290 43.48 -4.84 13.89
C LEU A 290 42.25 -5.37 14.66
N LEU A 291 41.13 -4.67 14.54
CA LEU A 291 39.87 -5.08 15.21
C LEU A 291 39.38 -6.42 14.66
N LYS A 292 39.29 -6.57 13.35
CA LYS A 292 38.82 -7.80 12.67
C LYS A 292 39.65 -9.03 13.06
N GLU A 293 40.98 -8.92 13.03
CA GLU A 293 41.84 -10.02 13.43
C GLU A 293 41.72 -10.33 14.93
N SER A 294 41.50 -9.32 15.75
CA SER A 294 41.27 -9.51 17.18
C SER A 294 40.00 -10.26 17.46
N VAL A 295 38.92 -9.97 16.75
CA VAL A 295 37.64 -10.73 16.83
C VAL A 295 37.88 -12.19 16.40
N MET A 296 38.63 -12.42 15.32
CA MET A 296 38.97 -13.79 14.89
C MET A 296 39.79 -14.55 15.94
N MET A 297 40.73 -13.86 16.61
CA MET A 297 41.51 -14.43 17.71
C MET A 297 40.59 -14.87 18.88
N LEU A 298 39.61 -14.03 19.28
CA LEU A 298 38.68 -14.38 20.34
C LEU A 298 37.78 -15.58 20.00
N HIS A 299 37.42 -15.74 18.72
CA HIS A 299 36.72 -16.94 18.24
C HIS A 299 37.58 -18.19 18.36
N VAL A 300 38.83 -18.14 17.94
CA VAL A 300 39.78 -19.27 18.08
C VAL A 300 39.96 -19.65 19.54
N PHE A 301 39.94 -18.68 20.45
CA PHE A 301 40.05 -18.93 21.88
C PHE A 301 38.73 -19.39 22.54
N ASN A 302 37.63 -19.37 21.83
CA ASN A 302 36.26 -19.66 22.31
C ASN A 302 35.88 -18.83 23.55
N ILE A 303 36.24 -17.53 23.53
CA ILE A 303 35.92 -16.56 24.60
C ILE A 303 35.14 -15.35 24.09
N TYR A 304 34.84 -15.29 22.78
CA TYR A 304 34.11 -14.19 22.14
C TYR A 304 32.78 -13.91 22.84
N THR A 305 31.93 -14.93 22.95
CA THR A 305 30.59 -14.84 23.56
C THR A 305 30.57 -14.61 25.06
N LYS A 306 31.69 -14.94 25.76
CA LYS A 306 31.79 -14.81 27.21
C LYS A 306 32.38 -13.51 27.70
N LEU A 307 33.37 -12.96 26.97
CA LEU A 307 34.14 -11.81 27.44
C LEU A 307 33.94 -10.56 26.59
N PHE A 308 33.73 -10.70 25.27
CA PHE A 308 33.60 -9.58 24.36
C PHE A 308 32.14 -9.18 24.12
N GLU A 309 31.30 -10.12 23.71
CA GLU A 309 29.93 -9.87 23.29
C GLU A 309 29.09 -9.13 24.33
N PRO A 310 29.02 -9.55 25.63
CA PRO A 310 28.15 -8.88 26.59
C PRO A 310 28.52 -7.41 26.81
N ARG A 311 29.81 -7.15 27.03
CA ARG A 311 30.30 -5.78 27.24
C ARG A 311 30.20 -4.91 25.98
N PHE A 312 30.34 -5.53 24.81
CA PHE A 312 30.11 -4.82 23.53
C PHE A 312 28.65 -4.38 23.37
N ILE A 313 27.71 -5.25 23.73
CA ILE A 313 26.27 -4.92 23.69
C ILE A 313 25.94 -3.81 24.70
N ASP A 314 26.45 -3.94 25.95
CA ASP A 314 26.23 -2.95 27.02
C ASP A 314 26.78 -1.56 26.63
N SER A 315 28.05 -1.49 26.19
CA SER A 315 28.66 -0.23 25.73
C SER A 315 27.98 0.34 24.48
N SER A 316 27.44 -0.51 23.63
CA SER A 316 26.67 -0.07 22.47
C SER A 316 25.31 0.48 22.87
N ALA A 317 24.67 -0.11 23.89
CA ALA A 317 23.41 0.40 24.44
C ALA A 317 23.59 1.80 25.05
N GLU A 318 24.67 2.04 25.79
CA GLU A 318 25.02 3.37 26.31
C GLU A 318 25.19 4.37 25.16
N TYR A 319 25.96 4.01 24.13
CA TYR A 319 26.14 4.86 22.94
C TYR A 319 24.83 5.20 22.22
N PHE A 320 23.90 4.25 22.11
CA PHE A 320 22.60 4.49 21.48
C PHE A 320 21.71 5.37 22.34
N GLN A 321 21.84 5.27 23.68
CA GLN A 321 21.09 6.11 24.59
C GLN A 321 21.60 7.56 24.52
N ASP A 322 22.90 7.78 24.60
CA ASP A 322 23.52 9.11 24.46
C ASP A 322 23.14 9.77 23.12
N PHE A 323 23.19 9.00 22.04
CA PHE A 323 22.75 9.46 20.72
C PHE A 323 21.28 9.86 20.67
N ALA A 324 20.41 9.05 21.29
CA ALA A 324 18.97 9.34 21.34
C ALA A 324 18.67 10.58 22.18
N GLU A 325 19.36 10.76 23.32
CA GLU A 325 19.21 11.92 24.20
C GLU A 325 19.68 13.20 23.51
N GLU A 326 20.86 13.19 22.87
CA GLU A 326 21.39 14.33 22.10
C GLU A 326 20.43 14.78 21.00
N ARG A 327 19.81 13.82 20.30
CA ARG A 327 18.89 14.08 19.19
C ARG A 327 17.43 14.18 19.60
N SER A 328 17.12 14.01 20.89
CA SER A 328 15.74 14.06 21.37
C SER A 328 15.08 15.44 21.19
N SER A 329 15.86 16.52 21.14
CA SER A 329 15.37 17.89 20.91
C SER A 329 15.21 18.26 19.44
N SER A 330 15.74 17.46 18.50
CA SER A 330 15.65 17.74 17.06
C SER A 330 14.25 17.50 16.48
N SER A 331 13.99 18.00 15.27
CA SER A 331 12.74 17.76 14.55
C SER A 331 12.50 16.27 14.30
N LEU A 332 11.25 15.85 14.18
CA LEU A 332 10.91 14.45 13.93
C LEU A 332 11.61 13.92 12.65
N LYS A 333 11.63 14.69 11.59
CA LYS A 333 12.31 14.37 10.32
C LYS A 333 13.80 14.10 10.51
N GLU A 334 14.48 15.01 11.19
CA GLU A 334 15.91 14.88 11.45
C GLU A 334 16.23 13.68 12.32
N TYR A 335 15.42 13.44 13.36
CA TYR A 335 15.57 12.28 14.22
C TYR A 335 15.42 10.96 13.47
N ILE A 336 14.36 10.81 12.65
CA ILE A 336 14.12 9.61 11.84
C ILE A 336 15.30 9.32 10.91
N LEU A 337 15.73 10.32 10.14
CA LEU A 337 16.84 10.18 9.20
C LEU A 337 18.19 9.95 9.89
N ALA A 338 18.37 10.48 11.11
CA ALA A 338 19.56 10.23 11.91
C ALA A 338 19.59 8.79 12.43
N CYS A 339 18.47 8.28 12.96
CA CYS A 339 18.33 6.88 13.39
C CYS A 339 18.53 5.90 12.24
N GLU A 340 17.94 6.17 11.07
CA GLU A 340 18.11 5.32 9.88
C GLU A 340 19.58 5.24 9.45
N ARG A 341 20.27 6.40 9.41
CA ARG A 341 21.70 6.45 9.07
C ARG A 341 22.57 5.72 10.09
N LEU A 342 22.26 5.89 11.39
CA LEU A 342 22.97 5.20 12.46
C LEU A 342 22.83 3.68 12.33
N LEU A 343 21.59 3.18 12.20
CA LEU A 343 21.33 1.75 12.10
C LEU A 343 21.97 1.12 10.85
N LYS A 344 21.92 1.79 9.71
CA LYS A 344 22.62 1.34 8.50
C LYS A 344 24.12 1.26 8.70
N ARG A 345 24.69 2.23 9.41
CA ARG A 345 26.12 2.26 9.70
C ARG A 345 26.53 1.18 10.69
N GLU A 346 25.74 0.92 11.73
CA GLU A 346 25.99 -0.19 12.67
C GLU A 346 25.84 -1.56 11.99
N ASP A 347 24.88 -1.71 11.07
CA ASP A 347 24.76 -2.92 10.25
C ASP A 347 26.02 -3.17 9.38
N TYR A 348 26.52 -2.11 8.74
CA TYR A 348 27.77 -2.16 7.98
C TYR A 348 28.96 -2.51 8.87
N ARG A 349 29.10 -1.89 10.06
CA ARG A 349 30.15 -2.14 11.05
C ARG A 349 30.17 -3.59 11.50
N CYS A 350 29.02 -4.18 11.77
CA CYS A 350 28.95 -5.60 12.15
C CYS A 350 29.57 -6.52 11.11
N ASN A 351 29.37 -6.21 9.84
CA ASN A 351 29.98 -6.97 8.73
C ASN A 351 31.48 -6.68 8.60
N GLU A 352 31.88 -5.42 8.74
CA GLU A 352 33.27 -4.98 8.67
C GLU A 352 34.13 -5.60 9.78
N TYR A 353 33.60 -5.64 11.02
CA TYR A 353 34.30 -6.23 12.18
C TYR A 353 34.23 -7.76 12.22
N ASN A 354 33.49 -8.38 11.29
CA ASN A 354 33.29 -9.83 11.23
C ASN A 354 32.66 -10.40 12.51
N LEU A 355 31.65 -9.70 13.02
CA LEU A 355 30.90 -10.14 14.20
C LEU A 355 29.95 -11.30 13.86
N ASP A 356 29.60 -12.10 14.86
CA ASP A 356 28.63 -13.17 14.71
C ASP A 356 27.23 -12.64 14.36
N SER A 357 26.48 -13.42 13.59
CA SER A 357 25.09 -13.07 13.22
C SER A 357 24.17 -12.93 14.45
N THR A 358 24.46 -13.66 15.52
CA THR A 358 23.75 -13.57 16.80
C THR A 358 24.03 -12.24 17.50
N THR A 359 25.29 -11.82 17.55
CA THR A 359 25.73 -10.54 18.11
C THR A 359 25.16 -9.38 17.31
N LYS A 360 25.19 -9.45 15.97
CA LYS A 360 24.58 -8.49 15.08
C LYS A 360 23.08 -8.32 15.37
N LYS A 361 22.37 -9.43 15.52
CA LYS A 361 20.95 -9.40 15.83
C LYS A 361 20.68 -8.75 17.20
N GLN A 362 21.40 -9.16 18.24
CA GLN A 362 21.26 -8.59 19.59
C GLN A 362 21.56 -7.10 19.61
N LEU A 363 22.61 -6.65 18.89
CA LEU A 363 22.96 -5.24 18.77
C LEU A 363 21.85 -4.42 18.12
N LEU A 364 21.32 -4.89 16.98
CA LEU A 364 20.25 -4.19 16.28
C LEU A 364 18.93 -4.22 17.07
N ASP A 365 18.61 -5.34 17.72
CA ASP A 365 17.44 -5.43 18.60
C ASP A 365 17.54 -4.44 19.80
N ALA A 366 18.74 -4.32 20.42
CA ALA A 366 19.00 -3.32 21.46
C ALA A 366 18.87 -1.89 20.92
N ALA A 367 19.45 -1.61 19.73
CA ALA A 367 19.35 -0.30 19.09
C ALA A 367 17.89 0.07 18.78
N HIS A 368 17.11 -0.86 18.23
CA HIS A 368 15.68 -0.65 18.00
C HIS A 368 14.89 -0.42 19.29
N GLY A 369 15.23 -1.14 20.35
CA GLY A 369 14.63 -0.93 21.66
C GLY A 369 14.86 0.49 22.18
N ILE A 370 16.10 0.95 22.14
CA ILE A 370 16.48 2.25 22.68
C ILE A 370 16.02 3.40 21.77
N LEU A 371 16.33 3.36 20.48
CA LEU A 371 16.10 4.46 19.55
C LEU A 371 14.63 4.60 19.13
N VAL A 372 13.88 3.49 19.08
CA VAL A 372 12.53 3.47 18.52
C VAL A 372 11.47 3.21 19.60
N ASN A 373 11.61 2.13 20.39
CA ASN A 373 10.56 1.78 21.35
C ASN A 373 10.46 2.78 22.52
N ASN A 374 11.60 3.23 23.06
CA ASN A 374 11.62 4.22 24.17
C ASN A 374 11.14 5.61 23.70
N TYR A 375 11.32 5.94 22.42
CA TYR A 375 10.90 7.21 21.82
C TYR A 375 9.64 7.07 20.95
N SER A 376 8.87 5.98 21.14
CA SER A 376 7.64 5.73 20.36
C SER A 376 6.65 6.88 20.41
N ASP A 377 6.50 7.55 21.57
CA ASP A 377 5.55 8.67 21.74
C ASP A 377 5.97 9.90 20.93
N LYS A 378 7.26 10.15 20.78
CA LYS A 378 7.80 11.20 19.91
C LYS A 378 7.59 10.85 18.44
N LEU A 379 7.93 9.60 18.07
CA LEU A 379 7.82 9.10 16.68
C LEU A 379 6.36 9.04 16.19
N LEU A 380 5.42 8.81 17.10
CA LEU A 380 3.99 8.69 16.81
C LEU A 380 3.19 9.93 17.20
N ASN A 381 3.85 11.06 17.47
CA ASN A 381 3.17 12.33 17.79
C ASN A 381 2.34 12.81 16.60
N ASN A 382 1.03 12.99 16.86
CA ASN A 382 0.05 13.36 15.84
C ASN A 382 0.37 14.67 15.11
N GLU A 383 0.89 15.68 15.81
CA GLU A 383 1.17 17.00 15.22
C GLU A 383 2.38 16.94 14.28
N SER A 384 3.46 16.31 14.75
CA SER A 384 4.69 16.18 13.96
C SER A 384 4.49 15.31 12.73
N LEU A 385 3.74 14.19 12.87
CA LEU A 385 3.37 13.33 11.75
C LEU A 385 2.45 14.04 10.77
N SER A 386 1.50 14.83 11.27
CA SER A 386 0.60 15.61 10.40
C SER A 386 1.36 16.60 9.53
N LYS A 387 2.46 17.19 10.02
CA LYS A 387 3.33 18.06 9.22
C LYS A 387 4.05 17.29 8.11
N LEU A 388 4.67 16.15 8.45
CA LEU A 388 5.34 15.30 7.45
C LEU A 388 4.40 14.79 6.35
N LEU A 389 3.18 14.43 6.73
CA LEU A 389 2.15 13.98 5.80
C LEU A 389 1.63 15.14 4.93
N ALA A 390 1.47 16.34 5.48
CA ALA A 390 1.03 17.53 4.75
C ALA A 390 2.09 18.00 3.73
N GLU A 391 3.37 17.87 4.08
CA GLU A 391 4.52 18.20 3.21
C GLU A 391 4.81 17.09 2.18
N ASN A 392 4.10 15.97 2.26
CA ASN A 392 4.26 14.79 1.39
C ASN A 392 5.71 14.24 1.37
N GLU A 393 6.33 14.16 2.55
CA GLU A 393 7.71 13.71 2.76
C GLU A 393 7.83 12.17 2.66
N VAL A 394 7.84 11.66 1.43
CA VAL A 394 7.83 10.21 1.11
C VAL A 394 9.02 9.47 1.73
N GLU A 395 10.23 10.04 1.63
CA GLU A 395 11.46 9.39 2.14
C GLU A 395 11.48 9.31 3.66
N SER A 396 11.08 10.39 4.34
CA SER A 396 11.00 10.41 5.81
C SER A 396 9.95 9.43 6.33
N MET A 397 8.80 9.34 5.65
CA MET A 397 7.75 8.38 5.99
C MET A 397 8.18 6.94 5.73
N LYS A 398 8.97 6.69 4.68
CA LYS A 398 9.54 5.37 4.40
C LYS A 398 10.53 4.95 5.48
N ALA A 399 11.44 5.84 5.85
CA ALA A 399 12.39 5.59 6.93
C ALA A 399 11.68 5.32 8.26
N LEU A 400 10.65 6.12 8.59
CA LEU A 400 9.83 5.90 9.79
C LEU A 400 9.14 4.53 9.76
N TYR A 401 8.49 4.18 8.65
CA TYR A 401 7.78 2.91 8.53
C TYR A 401 8.74 1.72 8.70
N GLU A 402 9.92 1.76 8.06
CA GLU A 402 10.94 0.71 8.18
C GLU A 402 11.48 0.61 9.62
N LEU A 403 11.74 1.72 10.30
CA LEU A 403 12.15 1.74 11.71
C LEU A 403 11.11 1.08 12.61
N LEU A 404 9.82 1.46 12.45
CA LEU A 404 8.72 0.90 13.23
C LEU A 404 8.47 -0.59 12.88
N ARG A 405 8.67 -0.99 11.62
CA ARG A 405 8.53 -2.37 11.15
C ARG A 405 9.59 -3.27 11.77
N LEU A 406 10.85 -2.85 11.71
CA LEU A 406 11.97 -3.59 12.30
C LEU A 406 11.85 -3.70 13.82
N SER A 407 11.27 -2.69 14.47
CA SER A 407 10.99 -2.71 15.92
C SER A 407 9.68 -3.44 16.29
N GLY A 408 8.92 -3.94 15.31
CA GLY A 408 7.68 -4.69 15.53
C GLY A 408 6.48 -3.85 15.98
N ILE A 409 6.56 -2.53 15.93
CA ILE A 409 5.51 -1.60 16.41
C ILE A 409 4.80 -0.82 15.30
N GLN A 410 4.99 -1.20 14.03
CA GLN A 410 4.39 -0.51 12.88
C GLN A 410 2.86 -0.35 12.97
N LYS A 411 2.18 -1.26 13.66
CA LYS A 411 0.71 -1.18 13.83
C LYS A 411 0.27 0.05 14.62
N LYS A 412 1.13 0.58 15.50
CA LYS A 412 0.82 1.80 16.26
C LYS A 412 0.71 3.05 15.37
N LEU A 413 1.34 3.04 14.18
CA LEU A 413 1.27 4.16 13.23
C LEU A 413 -0.13 4.35 12.62
N ARG A 414 -1.00 3.32 12.67
CA ARG A 414 -2.36 3.41 12.12
C ARG A 414 -3.22 4.48 12.79
N ALA A 415 -3.13 4.62 14.10
CA ALA A 415 -3.95 5.59 14.84
C ALA A 415 -3.63 7.06 14.45
N PRO A 416 -2.36 7.51 14.45
CA PRO A 416 -2.00 8.84 13.95
C PRO A 416 -2.33 9.03 12.46
N TRP A 417 -2.15 8.00 11.63
CA TRP A 417 -2.50 7.99 10.21
C TRP A 417 -3.99 8.25 10.01
N SER A 418 -4.85 7.48 10.66
CA SER A 418 -6.30 7.63 10.63
C SER A 418 -6.75 9.00 11.15
N ALA A 419 -6.17 9.47 12.25
CA ALA A 419 -6.46 10.77 12.83
C ALA A 419 -6.13 11.93 11.86
N TYR A 420 -5.00 11.87 11.17
CA TYR A 420 -4.63 12.87 10.16
C TYR A 420 -5.63 12.88 9.00
N ILE A 421 -5.99 11.71 8.46
CA ILE A 421 -6.94 11.60 7.34
C ILE A 421 -8.30 12.17 7.73
N LYS A 422 -8.81 11.78 8.89
CA LYS A 422 -10.11 12.26 9.40
C LYS A 422 -10.10 13.77 9.60
N LYS A 423 -9.07 14.30 10.24
CA LYS A 423 -8.95 15.74 10.50
C LYS A 423 -8.86 16.57 9.21
N THR A 424 -7.99 16.15 8.29
CA THR A 424 -7.77 16.87 7.03
C THR A 424 -8.97 16.73 6.09
N GLY A 425 -9.53 15.52 5.98
CA GLY A 425 -10.73 15.26 5.19
C GLY A 425 -11.95 16.02 5.70
N ALA A 426 -12.17 16.01 7.01
CA ALA A 426 -13.24 16.77 7.66
C ALA A 426 -13.12 18.28 7.41
N ALA A 427 -11.92 18.83 7.48
CA ALA A 427 -11.66 20.24 7.19
C ALA A 427 -12.00 20.59 5.73
N ILE A 428 -11.68 19.71 4.76
CA ILE A 428 -12.01 19.90 3.34
C ILE A 428 -13.53 19.89 3.14
N VAL A 429 -14.25 18.94 3.77
CA VAL A 429 -15.70 18.82 3.62
C VAL A 429 -16.44 19.96 4.31
N ALA A 430 -15.92 20.49 5.41
CA ALA A 430 -16.53 21.59 6.16
C ALA A 430 -16.32 22.99 5.51
N ASP A 431 -15.38 23.10 4.57
CA ASP A 431 -15.00 24.37 3.91
C ASP A 431 -16.10 24.85 2.94
N LYS A 432 -16.86 25.86 3.37
CA LYS A 432 -17.96 26.44 2.57
C LYS A 432 -17.49 27.39 1.48
N GLU A 433 -16.34 28.01 1.66
CA GLU A 433 -15.81 29.01 0.71
C GLU A 433 -15.35 28.33 -0.58
N HIS A 434 -14.74 27.16 -0.45
CA HIS A 434 -14.21 26.37 -1.57
C HIS A 434 -15.03 25.11 -1.82
N GLY A 435 -16.32 25.14 -1.57
CA GLY A 435 -17.21 23.97 -1.74
C GLY A 435 -17.18 23.37 -3.15
N ASP A 436 -17.04 24.20 -4.20
CA ASP A 436 -16.94 23.73 -5.59
C ASP A 436 -15.64 22.97 -5.88
N GLU A 437 -14.60 23.15 -5.07
CA GLU A 437 -13.31 22.45 -5.19
C GLU A 437 -13.20 21.23 -4.26
N MET A 438 -14.21 20.97 -3.46
CA MET A 438 -14.21 19.89 -2.44
C MET A 438 -13.73 18.55 -3.00
N VAL A 439 -14.35 18.08 -4.08
CA VAL A 439 -14.03 16.75 -4.67
C VAL A 439 -12.60 16.71 -5.21
N ARG A 440 -12.16 17.79 -5.86
CA ARG A 440 -10.79 17.90 -6.34
C ARG A 440 -9.78 17.78 -5.19
N ARG A 441 -9.98 18.53 -4.10
CA ARG A 441 -9.14 18.50 -2.90
C ARG A 441 -9.16 17.14 -2.20
N LEU A 442 -10.30 16.45 -2.16
CA LEU A 442 -10.42 15.09 -1.64
C LEU A 442 -9.65 14.07 -2.50
N LEU A 443 -9.70 14.21 -3.83
CA LEU A 443 -8.95 13.37 -4.74
C LEU A 443 -7.44 13.62 -4.64
N GLU A 444 -7.01 14.88 -4.50
CA GLU A 444 -5.62 15.25 -4.26
C GLU A 444 -5.10 14.65 -2.95
N LEU A 445 -5.87 14.77 -1.86
CA LEU A 445 -5.55 14.15 -0.57
C LEU A 445 -5.45 12.63 -0.71
N LYS A 446 -6.46 11.99 -1.31
CA LYS A 446 -6.45 10.53 -1.52
C LYS A 446 -5.25 10.08 -2.34
N ARG A 447 -4.90 10.80 -3.40
CA ARG A 447 -3.75 10.51 -4.24
C ARG A 447 -2.44 10.60 -3.47
N SER A 448 -2.21 11.68 -2.72
CA SER A 448 -0.99 11.86 -1.92
C SER A 448 -0.82 10.74 -0.89
N LEU A 449 -1.90 10.37 -0.19
CA LEU A 449 -1.91 9.26 0.76
C LEU A 449 -1.67 7.90 0.08
N SER A 450 -2.25 7.67 -1.09
CA SER A 450 -2.04 6.45 -1.86
C SER A 450 -0.59 6.32 -2.35
N LEU A 451 0.06 7.43 -2.73
CA LEU A 451 1.48 7.47 -3.08
C LEU A 451 2.36 7.15 -1.89
N ILE A 452 2.05 7.68 -0.69
CA ILE A 452 2.77 7.35 0.54
C ILE A 452 2.63 5.85 0.87
N ILE A 453 1.43 5.28 0.75
CA ILE A 453 1.23 3.84 0.98
C ILE A 453 2.04 3.01 -0.01
N ARG A 454 2.02 3.38 -1.30
CA ARG A 454 2.74 2.67 -2.36
C ARG A 454 4.26 2.77 -2.20
N ASP A 455 4.78 3.98 -2.05
CA ASP A 455 6.22 4.25 -2.14
C ASP A 455 6.92 4.20 -0.76
N SER A 456 6.20 4.49 0.35
CA SER A 456 6.77 4.49 1.70
C SER A 456 6.41 3.24 2.51
N TYR A 457 5.17 2.76 2.43
CA TYR A 457 4.70 1.61 3.22
C TYR A 457 4.69 0.29 2.43
N GLY A 458 5.26 0.27 1.22
CA GLY A 458 5.36 -0.93 0.40
C GLY A 458 4.01 -1.56 0.01
N GLY A 459 2.94 -0.77 -0.03
CA GLY A 459 1.59 -1.24 -0.38
C GLY A 459 0.88 -2.00 0.75
N ASP A 460 1.20 -1.74 2.01
CA ASP A 460 0.59 -2.41 3.16
C ASP A 460 -0.93 -2.31 3.15
N SER A 461 -1.60 -3.47 3.12
CA SER A 461 -3.05 -3.60 3.05
C SER A 461 -3.78 -3.03 4.26
N ASP A 462 -3.14 -3.03 5.44
CA ASP A 462 -3.72 -2.52 6.67
C ASP A 462 -3.92 -1.00 6.58
N PHE A 463 -2.93 -0.28 6.02
CA PHE A 463 -3.03 1.17 5.81
C PHE A 463 -3.98 1.54 4.68
N LEU A 464 -4.10 0.69 3.63
CA LEU A 464 -5.12 0.86 2.59
C LEU A 464 -6.54 0.72 3.16
N ASN A 465 -6.77 -0.26 4.03
CA ASN A 465 -8.06 -0.45 4.66
C ASN A 465 -8.39 0.70 5.62
N GLU A 466 -7.39 1.16 6.41
CA GLU A 466 -7.56 2.30 7.30
C GLU A 466 -7.87 3.60 6.53
N LEU A 467 -7.24 3.80 5.37
CA LEU A 467 -7.55 4.91 4.46
C LEU A 467 -9.04 4.87 4.05
N LYS A 468 -9.53 3.69 3.60
CA LYS A 468 -10.93 3.52 3.19
C LYS A 468 -11.89 3.78 4.34
N ASN A 469 -11.60 3.25 5.53
CA ASN A 469 -12.43 3.44 6.72
C ASN A 469 -12.49 4.91 7.13
N ALA A 470 -11.33 5.58 7.18
CA ALA A 470 -11.25 6.99 7.55
C ALA A 470 -12.01 7.89 6.56
N PHE A 471 -11.92 7.61 5.24
CA PHE A 471 -12.71 8.32 4.24
C PHE A 471 -14.21 8.08 4.43
N GLY A 472 -14.64 6.84 4.69
CA GLY A 472 -16.03 6.52 4.99
C GLY A 472 -16.55 7.27 6.21
N GLU A 473 -15.78 7.35 7.29
CA GLU A 473 -16.19 8.01 8.51
C GLU A 473 -16.38 9.53 8.34
N PHE A 474 -15.37 10.28 7.84
CA PHE A 474 -15.51 11.73 7.77
C PHE A 474 -16.45 12.20 6.66
N MET A 475 -16.58 11.44 5.57
CA MET A 475 -17.49 11.80 4.47
C MET A 475 -18.96 11.63 4.85
N ASN A 476 -19.26 10.78 5.83
CA ASN A 476 -20.61 10.53 6.33
C ASN A 476 -20.86 11.12 7.72
N ASP A 477 -19.96 12.00 8.19
CA ASP A 477 -20.11 12.64 9.50
C ASP A 477 -21.28 13.63 9.49
N ARG A 478 -22.33 13.28 10.22
CA ARG A 478 -23.54 14.10 10.36
C ARG A 478 -23.32 15.45 11.02
N THR A 479 -22.26 15.62 11.81
CA THR A 479 -21.92 16.91 12.42
C THR A 479 -21.43 17.89 11.38
N ILE A 480 -20.65 17.41 10.42
CA ILE A 480 -20.17 18.18 9.27
C ILE A 480 -21.31 18.45 8.30
N GLU A 481 -22.20 17.47 8.05
CA GLU A 481 -23.35 17.60 7.18
C GLU A 481 -24.32 18.70 7.67
N LYS A 482 -24.51 18.84 8.98
CA LYS A 482 -25.31 19.95 9.57
C LYS A 482 -24.71 21.33 9.37
N THR A 483 -23.43 21.45 9.07
CA THR A 483 -22.80 22.74 8.71
C THR A 483 -23.34 23.28 7.38
N TRP A 484 -23.76 22.38 6.50
CA TRP A 484 -24.41 22.73 5.22
C TRP A 484 -25.92 22.79 5.43
N THR A 485 -26.56 23.89 5.09
CA THR A 485 -27.99 24.14 5.30
C THR A 485 -28.91 23.27 4.41
N SER A 486 -28.34 22.33 3.66
CA SER A 486 -29.05 21.55 2.65
C SER A 486 -29.87 20.37 3.22
N GLY A 487 -29.55 19.87 4.43
CA GLY A 487 -30.25 18.73 5.04
C GLY A 487 -30.06 17.38 4.33
N THR A 488 -29.18 17.32 3.33
CA THR A 488 -28.82 16.11 2.57
C THR A 488 -27.30 16.10 2.30
N SER A 489 -26.76 14.96 1.87
CA SER A 489 -25.32 14.81 1.64
C SER A 489 -24.77 15.81 0.63
N LYS A 490 -24.03 16.80 1.12
CA LYS A 490 -23.34 17.77 0.26
C LYS A 490 -22.26 17.13 -0.59
N VAL A 491 -21.56 16.13 -0.03
CA VAL A 491 -20.51 15.41 -0.72
C VAL A 491 -21.08 14.68 -1.96
N GLY A 492 -22.26 14.04 -1.82
CA GLY A 492 -22.94 13.38 -2.94
C GLY A 492 -23.28 14.35 -4.07
N GLU A 493 -23.81 15.53 -3.75
CA GLU A 493 -24.06 16.61 -4.73
C GLU A 493 -22.76 17.00 -5.45
N MET A 494 -21.68 17.23 -4.71
CA MET A 494 -20.41 17.70 -5.28
C MET A 494 -19.73 16.65 -6.16
N ILE A 495 -19.84 15.36 -5.82
CA ILE A 495 -19.33 14.28 -6.67
C ILE A 495 -20.14 14.22 -7.99
N ALA A 496 -21.48 14.35 -7.94
CA ALA A 496 -22.28 14.38 -9.16
C ALA A 496 -21.87 15.54 -10.08
N LYS A 497 -21.67 16.75 -9.51
CA LYS A 497 -21.19 17.92 -10.24
C LYS A 497 -19.78 17.78 -10.81
N TYR A 498 -18.89 17.12 -10.07
CA TYR A 498 -17.53 16.83 -10.55
C TYR A 498 -17.54 15.88 -11.75
N ILE A 499 -18.33 14.81 -11.68
CA ILE A 499 -18.52 13.87 -12.79
C ILE A 499 -19.16 14.60 -13.99
N ASP A 500 -20.16 15.48 -13.77
CA ASP A 500 -20.73 16.31 -14.84
C ASP A 500 -19.68 17.20 -15.52
N MET A 501 -18.77 17.78 -14.72
CA MET A 501 -17.67 18.59 -15.25
C MET A 501 -16.75 17.76 -16.15
N LEU A 502 -16.38 16.55 -15.73
CA LEU A 502 -15.56 15.62 -16.51
C LEU A 502 -16.24 15.21 -17.82
N LEU A 503 -17.50 14.78 -17.75
CA LEU A 503 -18.26 14.31 -18.91
C LEU A 503 -18.60 15.41 -19.91
N ARG A 504 -18.61 16.70 -19.49
CA ARG A 504 -18.78 17.87 -20.39
C ARG A 504 -17.51 18.44 -20.95
N GLY A 505 -16.47 18.51 -20.12
CA GLY A 505 -15.24 19.25 -20.42
C GLY A 505 -14.06 18.35 -20.81
N GLY A 506 -14.18 17.05 -20.59
CA GLY A 506 -13.06 16.12 -20.75
C GLY A 506 -11.88 16.48 -19.83
N LEU A 507 -10.70 15.97 -20.16
CA LEU A 507 -9.48 16.17 -19.39
C LEU A 507 -9.01 17.63 -19.27
N LYS A 508 -9.47 18.51 -20.14
CA LYS A 508 -9.12 19.95 -20.13
C LYS A 508 -9.63 20.67 -18.88
N ALA A 509 -10.58 20.06 -18.18
CA ALA A 509 -11.14 20.59 -16.94
C ALA A 509 -10.32 20.24 -15.70
N LEU A 510 -9.31 19.36 -15.82
CA LEU A 510 -8.53 18.81 -14.70
C LEU A 510 -7.19 19.53 -14.48
N PRO A 511 -6.76 19.70 -13.21
CA PRO A 511 -5.40 20.06 -12.88
C PRO A 511 -4.41 18.96 -13.26
N LYS A 512 -3.21 19.35 -13.68
CA LYS A 512 -2.15 18.39 -14.04
C LYS A 512 -1.74 17.45 -12.88
N ALA A 513 -1.92 17.90 -11.64
CA ALA A 513 -1.60 17.11 -10.44
C ALA A 513 -2.46 15.85 -10.27
N LEU A 514 -3.67 15.81 -10.84
CA LEU A 514 -4.56 14.64 -10.78
C LEU A 514 -4.36 13.66 -11.95
N LEU A 515 -3.61 14.05 -12.98
CA LEU A 515 -3.33 13.15 -14.10
C LEU A 515 -2.39 12.02 -13.67
N SER A 516 -2.56 10.85 -14.27
CA SER A 516 -1.76 9.66 -14.01
C SER A 516 -0.27 9.89 -14.28
N ASP A 517 0.58 9.47 -13.35
CA ASP A 517 2.04 9.48 -13.54
C ASP A 517 2.53 8.26 -14.36
N ASN A 518 3.82 8.22 -14.68
CA ASN A 518 4.39 7.13 -15.47
C ASN A 518 4.32 5.77 -14.76
N LYS A 519 4.35 5.74 -13.41
CA LYS A 519 4.22 4.50 -12.63
C LYS A 519 2.77 4.00 -12.63
N ASP A 520 1.80 4.89 -12.51
CA ASP A 520 0.38 4.57 -12.59
C ASP A 520 0.01 4.01 -13.97
N ARG A 521 0.58 4.60 -15.03
CA ARG A 521 0.40 4.12 -16.41
C ARG A 521 0.99 2.73 -16.62
N ALA A 522 2.21 2.51 -16.15
CA ALA A 522 2.85 1.19 -16.24
C ALA A 522 2.08 0.11 -15.45
N ALA A 523 1.53 0.45 -14.30
CA ALA A 523 0.69 -0.46 -13.52
C ALA A 523 -0.63 -0.77 -14.23
N ALA A 524 -1.25 0.21 -14.89
CA ALA A 524 -2.45 0.02 -15.69
C ALA A 524 -2.21 -0.87 -16.91
N GLU A 525 -1.09 -0.70 -17.62
CA GLU A 525 -0.68 -1.55 -18.73
C GLU A 525 -0.45 -3.01 -18.31
N GLN A 526 0.19 -3.22 -17.15
CA GLN A 526 0.39 -4.56 -16.58
C GLN A 526 -0.92 -5.25 -16.18
N SER A 527 -1.94 -4.49 -15.80
CA SER A 527 -3.28 -5.00 -15.45
C SER A 527 -4.19 -5.22 -16.68
N GLY A 528 -3.70 -4.98 -17.90
CA GLY A 528 -4.45 -5.17 -19.14
C GLY A 528 -5.47 -4.08 -19.45
N GLN A 529 -5.38 -2.92 -18.78
CA GLN A 529 -6.16 -1.74 -19.12
C GLN A 529 -5.61 -1.04 -20.36
N ALA A 530 -6.48 -0.35 -21.15
CA ALA A 530 -6.13 0.24 -22.43
C ALA A 530 -4.89 1.15 -22.40
N SER A 531 -4.16 1.19 -23.51
CA SER A 531 -2.86 1.86 -23.63
C SER A 531 -2.91 3.34 -23.23
N SER A 532 -1.86 3.79 -22.58
CA SER A 532 -1.75 5.08 -21.85
C SER A 532 -1.70 6.34 -22.72
N GLY A 533 -1.94 6.27 -24.02
CA GLY A 533 -1.92 7.41 -24.95
C GLY A 533 -3.29 7.99 -25.27
N ASP A 534 -4.37 7.34 -24.85
CA ASP A 534 -5.73 7.71 -25.20
C ASP A 534 -6.35 8.65 -24.16
N GLU A 535 -6.82 9.83 -24.61
CA GLU A 535 -7.54 10.80 -23.76
C GLU A 535 -8.78 10.18 -23.12
N ASP A 536 -9.45 9.25 -23.82
CA ASP A 536 -10.65 8.56 -23.32
C ASP A 536 -10.31 7.57 -22.19
N ALA A 537 -9.16 6.88 -22.26
CA ALA A 537 -8.71 5.99 -21.19
C ALA A 537 -8.33 6.75 -19.92
N GLU A 538 -7.71 7.93 -20.04
CA GLU A 538 -7.41 8.77 -18.88
C GLU A 538 -8.70 9.37 -18.28
N LEU A 539 -9.65 9.75 -19.11
CA LEU A 539 -10.98 10.21 -18.66
C LEU A 539 -11.68 9.09 -17.88
N ASP A 540 -11.64 7.89 -18.38
CA ASP A 540 -12.25 6.72 -17.71
C ASP A 540 -11.61 6.43 -16.36
N ARG A 541 -10.28 6.55 -16.24
CA ARG A 541 -9.56 6.45 -14.94
C ARG A 541 -9.97 7.55 -13.96
N GLN A 542 -10.14 8.79 -14.43
CA GLN A 542 -10.59 9.89 -13.59
C GLN A 542 -12.03 9.70 -13.10
N LEU A 543 -12.88 9.13 -13.93
CA LEU A 543 -14.22 8.71 -13.54
C LEU A 543 -14.19 7.60 -12.49
N ASP A 544 -13.26 6.63 -12.61
CA ASP A 544 -13.07 5.59 -11.59
C ASP A 544 -12.64 6.16 -10.24
N GLN A 545 -11.73 7.13 -10.24
CA GLN A 545 -11.32 7.81 -8.99
C GLN A 545 -12.49 8.54 -8.33
N ALA A 546 -13.35 9.19 -9.13
CA ALA A 546 -14.56 9.83 -8.62
C ALA A 546 -15.57 8.79 -8.07
N LEU A 547 -15.69 7.63 -8.73
CA LEU A 547 -16.52 6.51 -8.26
C LEU A 547 -15.96 5.88 -6.98
N GLU A 548 -14.65 5.85 -6.78
CA GLU A 548 -14.09 5.39 -5.51
C GLU A 548 -14.52 6.29 -4.33
N LEU A 549 -14.59 7.62 -4.53
CA LEU A 549 -15.17 8.52 -3.50
C LEU A 549 -16.66 8.24 -3.31
N PHE A 550 -17.38 7.99 -4.38
CA PHE A 550 -18.80 7.65 -4.34
C PHE A 550 -19.08 6.35 -3.55
N ARG A 551 -18.15 5.39 -3.55
CA ARG A 551 -18.25 4.17 -2.74
C ARG A 551 -18.27 4.44 -1.24
N PHE A 552 -17.60 5.49 -0.79
CA PHE A 552 -17.54 5.85 0.63
C PHE A 552 -18.80 6.55 1.14
N ILE A 553 -19.67 7.05 0.26
CA ILE A 553 -20.86 7.78 0.65
C ILE A 553 -22.00 6.81 0.97
N GLU A 554 -22.66 7.02 2.12
CA GLU A 554 -23.88 6.31 2.50
C GLU A 554 -25.14 6.90 1.82
N GLY A 555 -25.24 8.22 1.68
CA GLY A 555 -26.36 8.94 1.07
C GLY A 555 -26.26 9.03 -0.46
N LYS A 556 -26.51 7.92 -1.17
CA LYS A 556 -26.43 7.84 -2.63
C LYS A 556 -27.61 8.50 -3.36
N ASP A 557 -28.72 8.78 -2.69
CA ASP A 557 -29.91 9.46 -3.22
C ASP A 557 -29.64 10.90 -3.66
N ALA A 558 -28.85 11.65 -2.87
CA ALA A 558 -28.45 12.99 -3.26
C ALA A 558 -27.63 12.99 -4.55
N PHE A 559 -26.66 12.07 -4.65
CA PHE A 559 -25.89 11.90 -5.89
C PHE A 559 -26.79 11.54 -7.07
N GLU A 560 -27.72 10.58 -6.92
CA GLU A 560 -28.65 10.15 -7.98
C GLU A 560 -29.46 11.33 -8.52
N ALA A 561 -30.05 12.13 -7.64
CA ALA A 561 -30.91 13.25 -8.03
C ALA A 561 -30.13 14.31 -8.82
N PHE A 562 -28.93 14.69 -8.37
CA PHE A 562 -28.08 15.67 -9.07
C PHE A 562 -27.53 15.10 -10.37
N TYR A 563 -27.02 13.86 -10.36
CA TYR A 563 -26.51 13.20 -11.56
C TYR A 563 -27.58 13.05 -12.64
N LYS A 564 -28.80 12.63 -12.26
CA LYS A 564 -29.98 12.53 -13.16
C LYS A 564 -30.30 13.88 -13.81
N LYS A 565 -30.27 14.96 -13.04
CA LYS A 565 -30.55 16.31 -13.52
C LYS A 565 -29.46 16.78 -14.49
N ASP A 566 -28.20 16.54 -14.20
CA ASP A 566 -27.10 16.95 -15.05
C ASP A 566 -26.98 16.07 -16.30
N LEU A 567 -27.21 14.76 -16.20
CA LEU A 567 -27.33 13.86 -17.35
C LEU A 567 -28.42 14.31 -18.31
N ALA A 568 -29.60 14.65 -17.77
CA ALA A 568 -30.70 15.17 -18.59
C ALA A 568 -30.27 16.40 -19.40
N ARG A 569 -29.55 17.34 -18.77
CA ARG A 569 -29.00 18.52 -19.47
C ARG A 569 -27.99 18.13 -20.55
N ARG A 570 -27.10 17.19 -20.29
CA ARG A 570 -26.10 16.75 -21.27
C ARG A 570 -26.74 16.11 -22.49
N LEU A 571 -27.70 15.20 -22.26
CA LEU A 571 -28.43 14.50 -23.31
C LEU A 571 -29.26 15.44 -24.17
N LEU A 572 -30.07 16.34 -23.55
CA LEU A 572 -30.92 17.29 -24.27
C LEU A 572 -30.14 18.32 -25.05
N MET A 573 -28.95 18.71 -24.59
CA MET A 573 -28.13 19.74 -25.22
C MET A 573 -27.04 19.18 -26.15
N GLY A 574 -26.86 17.86 -26.20
CA GLY A 574 -25.79 17.23 -26.96
C GLY A 574 -24.41 17.72 -26.53
N ARG A 575 -24.16 17.84 -25.19
CA ARG A 575 -22.94 18.44 -24.63
C ARG A 575 -22.02 17.44 -23.93
N SER A 576 -22.16 16.17 -24.17
CA SER A 576 -21.24 15.17 -23.66
C SER A 576 -19.91 15.20 -24.43
N ALA A 577 -18.80 15.08 -23.74
CA ALA A 577 -17.46 15.01 -24.34
C ALA A 577 -17.30 13.71 -25.15
N SER A 578 -17.81 12.58 -24.66
CA SER A 578 -17.83 11.29 -25.31
C SER A 578 -19.10 10.53 -24.91
N GLN A 579 -19.79 9.95 -25.93
CA GLN A 579 -20.97 9.09 -25.67
C GLN A 579 -20.58 7.75 -25.04
N ASP A 580 -19.40 7.26 -25.37
CA ASP A 580 -18.89 6.00 -24.82
C ASP A 580 -18.50 6.16 -23.36
N ALA A 581 -17.94 7.31 -22.96
CA ALA A 581 -17.69 7.64 -21.56
C ALA A 581 -18.99 7.71 -20.73
N GLU A 582 -20.08 8.26 -21.28
CA GLU A 582 -21.40 8.26 -20.63
C GLU A 582 -21.95 6.84 -20.42
N ARG A 583 -21.90 5.99 -21.46
CA ARG A 583 -22.36 4.60 -21.36
C ARG A 583 -21.49 3.78 -20.41
N ASN A 584 -20.19 4.02 -20.40
CA ASN A 584 -19.24 3.37 -19.51
C ASN A 584 -19.52 3.76 -18.05
N MET A 585 -19.75 5.04 -17.81
CA MET A 585 -20.14 5.54 -16.47
C MET A 585 -21.44 4.89 -15.96
N LEU A 586 -22.44 4.76 -16.81
CA LEU A 586 -23.69 4.06 -16.44
C LEU A 586 -23.46 2.60 -16.11
N ARG A 587 -22.64 1.89 -16.88
CA ARG A 587 -22.28 0.50 -16.60
C ARG A 587 -21.61 0.38 -15.24
N LYS A 588 -20.65 1.25 -14.94
CA LYS A 588 -19.95 1.29 -13.63
C LYS A 588 -20.93 1.59 -12.48
N LEU A 589 -21.84 2.55 -12.65
CA LEU A 589 -22.88 2.83 -11.65
C LEU A 589 -23.84 1.65 -11.45
N ARG A 590 -24.15 0.91 -12.50
CA ARG A 590 -24.95 -0.31 -12.42
C ARG A 590 -24.24 -1.42 -11.66
N GLU A 591 -22.96 -1.60 -11.87
CA GLU A 591 -22.11 -2.56 -11.14
C GLU A 591 -22.05 -2.22 -9.64
N GLU A 592 -21.96 -0.92 -9.30
CA GLU A 592 -21.84 -0.45 -7.91
C GLU A 592 -23.19 -0.40 -7.14
N CYS A 593 -24.25 0.00 -7.78
CA CYS A 593 -25.53 0.28 -7.12
C CYS A 593 -26.68 -0.66 -7.54
N GLY A 594 -26.45 -1.45 -8.58
CA GLY A 594 -27.47 -2.34 -9.14
C GLY A 594 -28.42 -1.68 -10.15
N THR A 595 -29.24 -2.51 -10.80
CA THR A 595 -30.13 -2.10 -11.90
C THR A 595 -31.23 -1.14 -11.46
N ASN A 596 -31.72 -1.25 -10.21
CA ASN A 596 -32.79 -0.37 -9.70
C ASN A 596 -32.35 1.10 -9.64
N PHE A 597 -31.08 1.35 -9.32
CA PHE A 597 -30.50 2.69 -9.29
C PHE A 597 -30.35 3.29 -10.69
N THR A 598 -29.92 2.50 -11.66
CA THR A 598 -29.64 2.98 -13.03
C THR A 598 -30.84 2.94 -13.98
N HIS A 599 -31.93 2.29 -13.60
CA HIS A 599 -33.09 2.10 -14.46
C HIS A 599 -33.61 3.39 -15.14
N ASN A 600 -33.79 4.42 -14.33
CA ASN A 600 -34.26 5.73 -14.86
C ASN A 600 -33.22 6.38 -15.77
N LEU A 601 -31.94 6.24 -15.45
CA LEU A 601 -30.83 6.81 -16.24
C LEU A 601 -30.69 6.06 -17.56
N GLU A 602 -30.78 4.75 -17.57
CA GLU A 602 -30.77 3.90 -18.78
C GLU A 602 -31.98 4.22 -19.69
N GLN A 603 -33.16 4.41 -19.07
CA GLN A 603 -34.36 4.80 -19.82
C GLN A 603 -34.22 6.15 -20.52
N MET A 604 -33.50 7.13 -19.92
CA MET A 604 -33.23 8.41 -20.55
C MET A 604 -32.40 8.26 -21.83
N PHE A 605 -31.42 7.37 -21.85
CA PHE A 605 -30.64 7.08 -23.07
C PHE A 605 -31.52 6.42 -24.14
N LYS A 606 -32.33 5.45 -23.75
CA LYS A 606 -33.26 4.77 -24.64
C LYS A 606 -34.28 5.73 -25.24
N ASP A 607 -34.81 6.66 -24.44
CA ASP A 607 -35.74 7.69 -24.91
C ASP A 607 -35.11 8.57 -26.00
N VAL A 608 -33.83 8.94 -25.85
CA VAL A 608 -33.11 9.73 -26.86
C VAL A 608 -32.91 8.94 -28.16
N GLU A 609 -32.67 7.64 -28.10
CA GLU A 609 -32.50 6.77 -29.26
C GLU A 609 -33.88 6.59 -29.97
N VAL A 610 -34.90 6.23 -29.20
CA VAL A 610 -36.29 6.07 -29.73
C VAL A 610 -36.80 7.39 -30.32
N ALA A 611 -36.51 8.55 -29.69
CA ALA A 611 -36.94 9.84 -30.22
C ALA A 611 -36.33 10.15 -31.61
N LYS A 612 -35.11 9.70 -31.90
CA LYS A 612 -34.50 9.85 -33.21
C LYS A 612 -35.22 9.02 -34.26
N GLU A 613 -35.50 7.75 -33.98
CA GLU A 613 -36.25 6.84 -34.84
C GLU A 613 -37.68 7.36 -35.10
N GLU A 614 -38.33 7.90 -34.06
CA GLU A 614 -39.65 8.47 -34.15
C GLU A 614 -39.67 9.71 -35.08
N MET A 615 -38.65 10.56 -35.00
CA MET A 615 -38.50 11.73 -35.87
C MET A 615 -38.24 11.34 -37.35
N GLU A 616 -37.48 10.27 -37.60
CA GLU A 616 -37.29 9.76 -38.97
C GLU A 616 -38.62 9.25 -39.53
N THR A 617 -39.40 8.53 -38.72
CA THR A 617 -40.76 8.06 -39.13
C THR A 617 -41.70 9.24 -39.35
N TYR A 618 -41.68 10.25 -38.48
CA TYR A 618 -42.48 11.47 -38.66
C TYR A 618 -42.15 12.22 -39.95
N LYS A 619 -40.87 12.34 -40.28
CA LYS A 619 -40.46 12.99 -41.56
C LYS A 619 -41.00 12.22 -42.77
N GLN A 620 -40.87 10.89 -42.80
CA GLN A 620 -41.44 10.05 -43.86
C GLN A 620 -42.95 10.22 -43.96
N TRP A 621 -43.68 10.23 -42.83
CA TRP A 621 -45.12 10.47 -42.83
C TRP A 621 -45.48 11.84 -43.34
N SER A 622 -44.72 12.91 -42.91
CA SER A 622 -44.93 14.27 -43.31
C SER A 622 -44.70 14.51 -44.81
N GLU A 623 -43.77 13.82 -45.43
CA GLU A 623 -43.48 13.86 -46.86
C GLU A 623 -44.57 13.12 -47.67
N GLY A 624 -45.08 12.01 -47.15
CA GLY A 624 -46.12 11.19 -47.78
C GLY A 624 -47.53 11.85 -47.76
N THR A 625 -47.81 12.78 -46.88
CA THR A 625 -49.15 13.48 -46.77
C THR A 625 -49.30 14.64 -47.74
N GLY A 626 -48.36 14.91 -48.64
CA GLY A 626 -48.52 15.90 -49.73
C GLY A 626 -48.63 17.34 -49.28
N ALA A 627 -48.47 17.63 -47.97
CA ALA A 627 -48.44 18.97 -47.45
C ALA A 627 -47.09 19.61 -47.83
N GLY A 628 -47.08 20.65 -48.61
CA GLY A 628 -45.89 21.35 -49.10
C GLY A 628 -44.86 21.61 -47.99
N LYS A 629 -43.63 21.90 -48.40
CA LYS A 629 -42.50 22.05 -47.51
C LYS A 629 -42.84 22.94 -46.32
N ALA A 630 -42.84 22.43 -45.12
CA ALA A 630 -43.18 23.15 -43.91
C ALA A 630 -42.29 24.41 -43.76
N PRO A 631 -42.84 25.56 -43.34
CA PRO A 631 -42.04 26.77 -43.17
C PRO A 631 -41.02 26.67 -42.06
N ILE A 632 -41.25 25.78 -41.10
CA ILE A 632 -40.38 25.51 -39.94
C ILE A 632 -40.04 24.02 -39.88
N ASP A 633 -38.77 23.70 -39.75
CA ASP A 633 -38.29 22.34 -39.47
C ASP A 633 -38.42 22.04 -37.99
N LEU A 634 -39.27 21.04 -37.62
CA LEU A 634 -39.57 20.66 -36.27
C LEU A 634 -38.81 19.35 -35.93
N SER A 635 -38.10 19.36 -34.83
CA SER A 635 -37.48 18.18 -34.23
C SER A 635 -37.99 18.01 -32.79
N VAL A 636 -38.56 16.87 -32.48
CA VAL A 636 -39.18 16.59 -31.18
C VAL A 636 -38.41 15.50 -30.45
N MET A 637 -38.14 15.70 -29.18
CA MET A 637 -37.61 14.66 -28.30
C MET A 637 -38.70 14.20 -27.36
N ILE A 638 -39.07 12.91 -27.45
CA ILE A 638 -40.11 12.31 -26.61
C ILE A 638 -39.44 11.71 -25.36
N LEU A 639 -39.89 12.13 -24.21
CA LEU A 639 -39.29 11.84 -22.92
C LEU A 639 -40.31 11.11 -22.02
N SER A 640 -39.91 10.03 -21.37
CA SER A 640 -40.72 9.34 -20.37
C SER A 640 -40.88 10.15 -19.10
N ALA A 641 -42.07 10.53 -18.72
CA ALA A 641 -42.32 11.38 -17.52
C ALA A 641 -41.73 10.80 -16.22
N ALA A 642 -41.67 9.47 -16.07
CA ALA A 642 -41.14 8.79 -14.89
C ALA A 642 -39.59 8.83 -14.84
N ALA A 643 -38.92 8.72 -15.99
CA ALA A 643 -37.47 8.63 -16.06
C ALA A 643 -36.75 9.97 -15.99
N TRP A 644 -37.32 11.03 -16.58
CA TRP A 644 -36.73 12.36 -16.64
C TRP A 644 -37.01 13.21 -15.40
N PRO A 645 -36.23 14.25 -15.14
CA PRO A 645 -36.55 15.23 -14.10
C PRO A 645 -37.86 15.93 -14.40
N THR A 646 -38.61 16.33 -13.37
CA THR A 646 -39.81 17.10 -13.52
C THR A 646 -39.45 18.54 -13.94
N TYR A 647 -39.98 18.97 -15.06
CA TYR A 647 -39.81 20.33 -15.55
C TYR A 647 -41.09 21.17 -15.32
N PRO A 648 -40.95 22.46 -15.01
CA PRO A 648 -42.12 23.36 -14.84
C PRO A 648 -43.05 23.32 -16.04
N ASP A 649 -44.33 23.41 -15.80
CA ASP A 649 -45.35 23.52 -16.84
C ASP A 649 -45.74 24.98 -17.00
N VAL A 650 -45.03 25.69 -17.86
CA VAL A 650 -45.30 27.11 -18.16
C VAL A 650 -46.06 27.20 -19.46
N ARG A 651 -47.30 27.69 -19.36
CA ARG A 651 -48.15 27.95 -20.54
C ARG A 651 -47.64 29.21 -21.25
N VAL A 652 -47.27 29.08 -22.49
CA VAL A 652 -46.77 30.18 -23.31
C VAL A 652 -47.61 30.33 -24.57
N ASN A 653 -47.77 31.57 -25.04
CA ASN A 653 -48.40 31.84 -26.30
C ASN A 653 -47.36 31.65 -27.41
N LEU A 654 -47.61 30.66 -28.27
CA LEU A 654 -46.69 30.31 -29.36
C LEU A 654 -47.06 31.11 -30.61
N PRO A 655 -46.09 31.47 -31.48
CA PRO A 655 -46.39 31.96 -32.81
C PRO A 655 -47.17 30.92 -33.60
N ASP A 656 -48.14 31.39 -34.43
CA ASP A 656 -49.09 30.50 -35.16
C ASP A 656 -48.43 29.45 -36.03
N ASP A 657 -47.30 29.79 -36.67
CA ASP A 657 -46.55 28.81 -37.49
C ASP A 657 -45.95 27.69 -36.67
N VAL A 658 -45.53 28.00 -35.44
CA VAL A 658 -44.98 26.96 -34.51
C VAL A 658 -46.10 26.14 -33.96
N ALA A 659 -47.21 26.77 -33.55
CA ALA A 659 -48.41 26.08 -33.02
C ALA A 659 -48.97 25.07 -34.03
N LYS A 660 -49.12 25.43 -35.32
CA LYS A 660 -49.51 24.50 -36.37
C LYS A 660 -48.62 23.30 -36.56
N GLN A 661 -47.31 23.48 -36.44
CA GLN A 661 -46.39 22.34 -36.55
C GLN A 661 -46.48 21.41 -35.32
N ILE A 662 -46.68 21.93 -34.14
CA ILE A 662 -46.91 21.20 -32.92
C ILE A 662 -48.20 20.38 -33.00
N GLU A 663 -49.30 20.97 -33.43
CA GLU A 663 -50.58 20.30 -33.63
C GLU A 663 -50.47 19.16 -34.65
N ARG A 664 -49.71 19.40 -35.75
CA ARG A 664 -49.46 18.36 -36.77
C ARG A 664 -48.72 17.17 -36.20
N PHE A 665 -47.70 17.40 -35.35
CA PHE A 665 -47.00 16.32 -34.65
C PHE A 665 -47.91 15.60 -33.63
N ASP A 666 -48.76 16.34 -32.94
CA ASP A 666 -49.71 15.78 -31.97
C ASP A 666 -50.71 14.82 -32.69
N GLN A 667 -51.23 15.23 -33.85
CA GLN A 667 -52.13 14.40 -34.70
C GLN A 667 -51.42 13.12 -35.14
N TYR A 668 -50.16 13.23 -35.67
CA TYR A 668 -49.35 12.09 -36.06
C TYR A 668 -49.15 11.13 -34.90
N TYR A 669 -48.73 11.66 -33.70
CA TYR A 669 -48.41 10.84 -32.56
C TYR A 669 -49.65 10.15 -31.94
N LYS A 670 -50.77 10.85 -31.86
CA LYS A 670 -52.07 10.29 -31.40
C LYS A 670 -52.56 9.17 -32.33
N ASN A 671 -52.40 9.34 -33.66
CA ASN A 671 -52.77 8.32 -34.62
C ASN A 671 -51.91 7.04 -34.53
N LYS A 672 -50.64 7.21 -34.20
CA LYS A 672 -49.69 6.09 -34.10
C LYS A 672 -49.72 5.39 -32.74
N HIS A 673 -49.95 6.14 -31.65
CA HIS A 673 -49.87 5.64 -30.31
C HIS A 673 -51.16 5.86 -29.53
N THR A 674 -51.91 4.79 -29.25
CA THR A 674 -53.08 4.81 -28.39
C THR A 674 -52.70 4.76 -26.90
N GLY A 675 -53.38 5.53 -26.03
CA GLY A 675 -53.17 5.51 -24.58
C GLY A 675 -51.95 6.30 -24.10
N ARG A 676 -51.32 7.11 -24.95
CA ARG A 676 -50.23 8.00 -24.55
C ARG A 676 -50.65 9.46 -24.64
N LEU A 677 -50.26 10.28 -23.66
CA LEU A 677 -50.55 11.70 -23.59
C LEU A 677 -49.22 12.47 -23.70
N LEU A 678 -49.17 13.47 -24.62
CA LEU A 678 -48.02 14.37 -24.73
C LEU A 678 -48.25 15.64 -23.91
N HIS A 679 -47.19 16.02 -23.16
CA HIS A 679 -47.10 17.31 -22.48
C HIS A 679 -45.89 18.07 -22.99
N TRP A 680 -46.11 19.18 -23.66
CA TRP A 680 -45.06 20.00 -24.25
C TRP A 680 -44.31 20.79 -23.18
N LYS A 681 -42.99 20.71 -23.18
CA LYS A 681 -42.11 21.40 -22.22
C LYS A 681 -41.29 22.47 -22.95
N HIS A 682 -41.91 23.64 -23.22
CA HIS A 682 -41.32 24.74 -23.98
C HIS A 682 -40.06 25.33 -23.32
N ALA A 683 -39.89 25.19 -21.99
CA ALA A 683 -38.72 25.64 -21.27
C ALA A 683 -37.43 24.93 -21.75
N LEU A 684 -37.53 23.69 -22.26
CA LEU A 684 -36.38 22.88 -22.76
C LEU A 684 -36.14 23.13 -24.24
N ALA A 685 -37.09 23.70 -24.98
CA ALA A 685 -36.99 23.86 -26.41
C ALA A 685 -35.98 24.95 -26.81
N HIS A 686 -35.28 24.71 -27.90
CA HIS A 686 -34.35 25.65 -28.49
C HIS A 686 -34.53 25.64 -30.00
N CYS A 687 -34.20 26.79 -30.61
CA CYS A 687 -34.37 26.97 -32.05
C CYS A 687 -33.28 27.83 -32.67
N SER A 688 -33.15 27.73 -33.97
CA SER A 688 -32.30 28.58 -34.80
C SER A 688 -33.18 29.62 -35.49
N VAL A 689 -32.95 30.88 -35.19
CA VAL A 689 -33.70 32.00 -35.75
C VAL A 689 -32.79 32.78 -36.72
N LYS A 690 -33.19 32.87 -37.98
CA LYS A 690 -32.50 33.72 -38.98
C LYS A 690 -32.98 35.14 -38.84
N ALA A 691 -32.17 36.03 -38.24
CA ALA A 691 -32.49 37.40 -37.99
C ALA A 691 -31.75 38.36 -38.94
N LYS A 692 -32.46 39.30 -39.55
CA LYS A 692 -31.92 40.32 -40.44
C LYS A 692 -31.68 41.61 -39.61
N PHE A 693 -30.43 41.98 -39.42
CA PHE A 693 -30.04 43.23 -38.77
C PHE A 693 -29.51 44.22 -39.80
N PRO A 694 -29.49 45.53 -39.51
CA PRO A 694 -28.94 46.52 -40.43
C PRO A 694 -27.49 46.23 -40.84
N LYS A 695 -26.69 45.59 -39.97
CA LYS A 695 -25.28 45.21 -40.20
C LYS A 695 -25.10 43.80 -40.77
N GLY A 696 -26.18 43.14 -41.23
CA GLY A 696 -26.11 41.81 -41.86
C GLY A 696 -26.99 40.74 -41.22
N THR A 697 -27.23 39.68 -41.93
CA THR A 697 -28.05 38.56 -41.46
C THR A 697 -27.24 37.65 -40.56
N LYS A 698 -27.83 37.27 -39.42
CA LYS A 698 -27.24 36.33 -38.44
C LYS A 698 -28.24 35.21 -38.13
N GLU A 699 -27.69 34.06 -37.85
CA GLU A 699 -28.41 32.90 -37.34
C GLU A 699 -28.23 32.83 -35.82
N LEU A 700 -29.32 33.04 -35.10
CA LEU A 700 -29.33 33.09 -33.64
C LEU A 700 -29.77 31.75 -33.07
N LEU A 701 -28.91 31.06 -32.30
CA LEU A 701 -29.28 29.88 -31.52
C LEU A 701 -29.83 30.36 -30.17
N VAL A 702 -31.13 30.20 -29.96
CA VAL A 702 -31.90 30.76 -28.84
C VAL A 702 -32.77 29.69 -28.17
N SER A 703 -33.24 29.91 -26.95
CA SER A 703 -34.31 29.12 -26.34
C SER A 703 -35.66 29.47 -26.96
N ALA A 704 -36.68 28.61 -26.82
CA ALA A 704 -38.02 28.91 -27.27
C ALA A 704 -38.53 30.25 -26.67
N TYR A 705 -38.32 30.50 -25.38
CA TYR A 705 -38.74 31.74 -24.74
C TYR A 705 -38.04 32.97 -25.35
N GLN A 706 -36.72 32.86 -25.61
CA GLN A 706 -36.00 33.91 -26.29
C GLN A 706 -36.55 34.16 -27.73
N ALA A 707 -36.87 33.08 -28.45
CA ALA A 707 -37.40 33.16 -29.79
C ALA A 707 -38.78 33.81 -29.82
N ILE A 708 -39.69 33.38 -28.92
CA ILE A 708 -41.05 33.98 -28.80
C ILE A 708 -40.95 35.49 -28.56
N VAL A 709 -40.10 35.91 -27.60
CA VAL A 709 -39.86 37.35 -27.35
C VAL A 709 -39.29 38.04 -28.57
N LEU A 710 -38.32 37.44 -29.30
CA LEU A 710 -37.72 38.08 -30.48
C LEU A 710 -38.71 38.24 -31.65
N VAL A 711 -39.64 37.30 -31.83
CA VAL A 711 -40.63 37.31 -32.89
C VAL A 711 -41.61 38.46 -32.70
N LEU A 712 -41.95 38.86 -31.45
CA LEU A 712 -42.82 40.02 -31.19
C LEU A 712 -42.31 41.34 -31.77
N PHE A 713 -40.97 41.47 -31.89
CA PHE A 713 -40.35 42.65 -32.45
C PHE A 713 -40.55 42.77 -33.99
N ASN A 714 -41.02 41.72 -34.68
CA ASN A 714 -41.40 41.83 -36.07
C ASN A 714 -42.65 42.68 -36.26
N GLU A 715 -43.58 42.73 -35.29
CA GLU A 715 -44.83 43.52 -35.34
C GLU A 715 -44.54 45.01 -35.11
N VAL A 716 -43.57 45.32 -34.27
CA VAL A 716 -43.28 46.72 -33.87
C VAL A 716 -42.21 47.39 -34.75
N GLY A 717 -41.47 46.59 -35.48
CA GLY A 717 -40.41 47.01 -36.40
C GLY A 717 -39.12 47.51 -35.74
N LEU A 718 -38.15 47.99 -36.52
CA LEU A 718 -36.80 48.31 -36.06
C LEU A 718 -36.73 49.55 -35.12
N ASP A 719 -37.69 50.47 -35.18
CA ASP A 719 -37.73 51.70 -34.42
C ASP A 719 -38.69 51.66 -33.23
N GLY A 720 -39.46 50.62 -33.12
CA GLY A 720 -40.40 50.43 -32.02
C GLY A 720 -39.79 49.90 -30.72
N PHE A 721 -40.51 50.10 -29.64
CA PHE A 721 -40.16 49.51 -28.32
C PHE A 721 -41.30 48.68 -27.77
N LEU A 722 -40.99 47.75 -26.94
CA LEU A 722 -41.96 46.96 -26.17
C LEU A 722 -41.68 47.11 -24.68
N ALA A 723 -42.73 47.41 -23.91
CA ALA A 723 -42.67 47.47 -22.46
C ALA A 723 -42.66 46.05 -21.88
N TYR A 724 -42.06 45.82 -20.71
CA TYR A 724 -42.05 44.57 -19.99
C TYR A 724 -43.47 43.95 -19.90
N GLU A 725 -44.48 44.72 -19.48
CA GLU A 725 -45.85 44.24 -19.37
C GLU A 725 -46.49 43.83 -20.69
N GLN A 726 -46.15 44.48 -21.79
CA GLN A 726 -46.65 44.15 -23.13
C GLN A 726 -46.06 42.79 -23.54
N ILE A 727 -44.74 42.61 -23.33
CA ILE A 727 -44.07 41.33 -23.61
C ILE A 727 -44.68 40.22 -22.72
N ALA A 728 -44.92 40.49 -21.43
CA ALA A 728 -45.51 39.52 -20.53
C ALA A 728 -46.90 39.08 -20.99
N ARG A 729 -47.76 40.02 -21.39
CA ARG A 729 -49.13 39.72 -21.87
C ARG A 729 -49.12 38.94 -23.19
N SER A 730 -48.29 39.36 -24.15
CA SER A 730 -48.24 38.73 -25.49
C SER A 730 -47.61 37.32 -25.42
N THR A 731 -46.63 37.09 -24.58
CA THR A 731 -45.95 35.77 -24.45
C THR A 731 -46.55 34.86 -23.39
N ASN A 732 -47.32 35.41 -22.45
CA ASN A 732 -47.79 34.75 -21.22
C ASN A 732 -46.64 34.27 -20.29
N LEU A 733 -45.44 34.81 -20.50
CA LEU A 733 -44.29 34.59 -19.60
C LEU A 733 -44.36 35.57 -18.44
N GLN A 734 -44.19 35.11 -17.21
CA GLN A 734 -44.30 35.96 -16.01
C GLN A 734 -43.10 35.78 -15.07
N GLY A 735 -42.91 36.75 -14.19
CA GLY A 735 -41.95 36.70 -13.10
C GLY A 735 -40.51 36.47 -13.56
N ASP A 736 -39.82 35.60 -12.85
CA ASP A 736 -38.39 35.33 -13.05
C ASP A 736 -38.06 34.76 -14.43
N GLU A 737 -38.94 33.96 -15.03
CA GLU A 737 -38.71 33.37 -16.36
C GLU A 737 -38.64 34.43 -17.45
N LEU A 738 -39.54 35.43 -17.44
CA LEU A 738 -39.48 36.56 -18.34
C LEU A 738 -38.28 37.44 -18.05
N ALA A 739 -38.03 37.77 -16.79
CA ALA A 739 -36.88 38.59 -16.40
C ALA A 739 -35.55 37.97 -16.86
N ARG A 740 -35.33 36.67 -16.62
CA ARG A 740 -34.12 35.94 -17.10
C ARG A 740 -34.02 35.90 -18.63
N THR A 741 -35.14 35.71 -19.32
CA THR A 741 -35.18 35.70 -20.78
C THR A 741 -34.77 37.06 -21.35
N LEU A 742 -35.32 38.15 -20.87
CA LEU A 742 -35.00 39.50 -21.26
C LEU A 742 -33.57 39.91 -20.85
N GLN A 743 -33.14 39.51 -19.67
CA GLN A 743 -31.78 39.74 -19.21
C GLN A 743 -30.74 39.07 -20.13
N SER A 744 -31.05 37.85 -20.61
CA SER A 744 -30.16 37.10 -21.51
C SER A 744 -30.03 37.75 -22.89
N LEU A 745 -31.12 38.41 -23.38
CA LEU A 745 -31.19 39.05 -24.68
C LEU A 745 -30.62 40.49 -24.66
N ALA A 746 -30.80 41.20 -23.54
CA ALA A 746 -30.46 42.63 -23.45
C ALA A 746 -29.22 42.93 -22.59
N CYS A 747 -28.93 42.12 -21.57
CA CYS A 747 -27.88 42.44 -20.59
C CYS A 747 -26.67 41.48 -20.66
N GLY A 748 -26.73 40.46 -21.53
CA GLY A 748 -25.67 39.47 -21.73
C GLY A 748 -24.46 40.00 -22.52
N GLN A 749 -23.49 39.13 -22.81
CA GLN A 749 -22.35 39.42 -23.69
C GLN A 749 -22.81 39.72 -25.14
N VAL A 750 -23.79 38.99 -25.61
CA VAL A 750 -24.44 39.11 -26.91
C VAL A 750 -25.76 39.83 -26.70
N ARG A 751 -25.80 41.11 -27.02
CA ARG A 751 -26.99 41.97 -26.81
C ARG A 751 -27.74 42.13 -28.10
N VAL A 752 -28.75 41.36 -28.29
CA VAL A 752 -29.64 41.44 -29.47
C VAL A 752 -30.69 42.51 -29.25
N LEU A 753 -31.12 42.72 -28.01
CA LEU A 753 -32.00 43.79 -27.56
C LEU A 753 -31.23 44.84 -26.76
N ALA A 754 -31.72 46.04 -26.74
CA ALA A 754 -31.28 47.15 -25.88
C ALA A 754 -32.35 47.45 -24.85
N LYS A 755 -31.98 47.58 -23.59
CA LYS A 755 -32.84 47.88 -22.45
C LYS A 755 -32.78 49.37 -22.09
N HIS A 756 -33.92 49.97 -21.79
CA HIS A 756 -34.06 51.31 -21.30
C HIS A 756 -34.93 51.35 -20.03
N PRO A 757 -34.42 51.93 -18.93
CA PRO A 757 -33.08 52.51 -18.71
C PRO A 757 -31.99 51.41 -18.69
N LYS A 758 -30.74 51.77 -18.95
CA LYS A 758 -29.61 50.85 -18.95
C LYS A 758 -29.36 50.31 -17.54
N GLY A 759 -29.24 48.99 -17.39
CA GLY A 759 -29.01 48.32 -16.12
C GLY A 759 -28.81 46.81 -16.29
N LYS A 760 -28.42 46.13 -15.26
CA LYS A 760 -28.28 44.64 -15.27
C LYS A 760 -29.57 43.92 -14.90
N ASP A 761 -30.34 44.52 -14.01
CA ASP A 761 -31.59 43.98 -13.50
C ASP A 761 -32.79 44.39 -14.35
N ILE A 762 -33.79 43.55 -14.41
CA ILE A 762 -34.99 43.78 -15.20
C ILE A 762 -36.12 44.17 -14.25
N ASN A 763 -36.71 45.32 -14.49
CA ASN A 763 -37.85 45.82 -13.73
C ASN A 763 -39.12 45.88 -14.59
N PRO A 764 -40.32 45.84 -13.98
CA PRO A 764 -41.58 45.93 -14.72
C PRO A 764 -41.77 47.22 -15.53
N THR A 765 -41.04 48.28 -15.20
CA THR A 765 -41.09 49.60 -15.89
C THR A 765 -40.16 49.69 -17.11
N ASP A 766 -39.33 48.62 -17.33
CA ASP A 766 -38.32 48.69 -18.39
C ASP A 766 -38.92 48.53 -19.78
N THR A 767 -38.31 49.15 -20.75
CA THR A 767 -38.62 49.04 -22.17
C THR A 767 -37.47 48.46 -22.96
N PHE A 768 -37.81 47.75 -24.03
CA PHE A 768 -36.85 47.03 -24.86
C PHE A 768 -36.99 47.43 -26.32
N THR A 769 -35.85 47.57 -26.99
CA THR A 769 -35.74 47.90 -28.42
C THR A 769 -34.78 46.93 -29.11
N ILE A 770 -34.88 46.77 -30.42
CA ILE A 770 -33.90 46.01 -31.19
C ILE A 770 -32.56 46.77 -31.19
N ASN A 771 -31.46 46.05 -30.95
CA ASN A 771 -30.12 46.62 -31.02
C ASN A 771 -29.68 46.79 -32.48
N LYS A 772 -29.92 47.99 -33.07
CA LYS A 772 -29.54 48.29 -34.47
C LYS A 772 -28.04 48.26 -34.71
N ALA A 773 -27.23 48.45 -33.66
CA ALA A 773 -25.77 48.40 -33.73
C ALA A 773 -25.22 46.97 -33.62
N PHE A 774 -26.07 45.95 -33.46
CA PHE A 774 -25.66 44.58 -33.31
C PHE A 774 -24.76 44.08 -34.44
N SER A 775 -23.57 43.64 -34.14
CA SER A 775 -22.61 43.02 -35.03
C SER A 775 -21.86 41.93 -34.30
N HIS A 776 -21.62 40.81 -34.98
CA HIS A 776 -20.87 39.67 -34.43
C HIS A 776 -20.01 39.04 -35.54
N PRO A 777 -18.76 38.64 -35.27
CA PRO A 777 -17.87 38.11 -36.29
C PRO A 777 -18.38 36.77 -36.88
N LYS A 778 -19.05 35.93 -36.07
CA LYS A 778 -19.64 34.67 -36.53
C LYS A 778 -21.01 34.86 -37.13
N ILE A 779 -21.34 34.09 -38.19
CA ILE A 779 -22.68 34.07 -38.79
C ILE A 779 -23.66 33.40 -37.82
N ARG A 780 -23.30 32.27 -37.26
CA ARG A 780 -24.08 31.53 -36.26
C ARG A 780 -23.70 31.97 -34.85
N VAL A 781 -24.62 32.59 -34.15
CA VAL A 781 -24.42 33.21 -32.85
C VAL A 781 -25.28 32.54 -31.80
N LYS A 782 -24.62 31.96 -30.78
CA LYS A 782 -25.32 31.33 -29.67
C LYS A 782 -25.57 32.38 -28.57
N ILE A 783 -26.82 32.57 -28.21
CA ILE A 783 -27.18 33.40 -27.06
C ILE A 783 -27.16 32.55 -25.81
N ASN A 784 -26.44 32.98 -24.78
CA ASN A 784 -26.36 32.27 -23.52
C ASN A 784 -27.73 32.23 -22.85
N GLN A 785 -28.22 31.03 -22.63
CA GLN A 785 -29.44 30.79 -21.85
C GLN A 785 -29.09 30.83 -20.38
N ILE A 786 -29.49 31.92 -19.68
CA ILE A 786 -29.29 32.05 -18.23
C ILE A 786 -30.07 30.96 -17.48
N GLN A 787 -31.17 30.50 -18.07
CA GLN A 787 -32.06 29.41 -17.57
C GLN A 787 -31.37 28.05 -17.39
N LEU A 788 -30.20 27.84 -18.01
CA LEU A 788 -29.47 26.57 -17.91
C LEU A 788 -28.41 26.55 -16.79
N LYS A 789 -28.18 27.66 -16.12
CA LYS A 789 -27.38 27.66 -14.88
C LYS A 789 -28.31 27.36 -13.73
N GLU A 790 -27.93 26.34 -12.97
CA GLU A 790 -28.62 25.99 -11.73
C GLU A 790 -28.63 27.20 -10.79
N THR A 791 -29.80 27.59 -10.34
CA THR A 791 -29.94 28.66 -9.35
C THR A 791 -29.83 28.08 -7.94
N LYS A 792 -29.59 28.94 -6.94
CA LYS A 792 -29.59 28.55 -5.55
C LYS A 792 -30.95 27.98 -5.12
N GLU A 793 -32.02 28.57 -5.66
CA GLU A 793 -33.42 28.16 -5.43
C GLU A 793 -33.71 26.77 -6.05
N GLU A 794 -33.25 26.54 -7.28
CA GLU A 794 -33.39 25.23 -7.92
C GLU A 794 -32.58 24.12 -7.19
N ASN A 795 -31.40 24.49 -6.67
CA ASN A 795 -30.60 23.60 -5.86
C ASN A 795 -31.35 23.24 -4.55
N LYS A 796 -31.87 24.26 -3.86
CA LYS A 796 -32.68 24.10 -2.65
C LYS A 796 -33.91 23.26 -2.90
N ALA A 797 -34.65 23.51 -3.96
CA ALA A 797 -35.82 22.71 -4.36
C ALA A 797 -35.44 21.23 -4.65
N THR A 798 -34.23 20.99 -5.20
CA THR A 798 -33.73 19.62 -5.40
C THR A 798 -33.47 18.92 -4.07
N HIS A 799 -32.87 19.61 -3.11
CA HIS A 799 -32.64 19.05 -1.76
C HIS A 799 -33.97 18.80 -1.01
N GLU A 800 -34.92 19.71 -1.11
CA GLU A 800 -36.25 19.56 -0.50
C GLU A 800 -36.98 18.33 -1.08
N ARG A 801 -36.89 18.15 -2.39
CA ARG A 801 -37.45 16.98 -3.07
C ARG A 801 -36.78 15.68 -2.64
N ILE A 802 -35.46 15.62 -2.54
CA ILE A 802 -34.73 14.46 -2.03
C ILE A 802 -35.22 14.12 -0.61
N ALA A 803 -35.36 15.13 0.25
CA ALA A 803 -35.86 14.94 1.61
C ALA A 803 -37.30 14.41 1.62
N GLN A 804 -38.14 14.84 0.68
CA GLN A 804 -39.52 14.38 0.52
C GLN A 804 -39.56 12.94 -0.02
N ASP A 805 -38.79 12.61 -1.04
CA ASP A 805 -38.69 11.26 -1.60
C ASP A 805 -38.18 10.27 -0.54
N ARG A 806 -37.21 10.66 0.30
CA ARG A 806 -36.70 9.86 1.42
C ARG A 806 -37.81 9.59 2.47
N ARG A 807 -38.67 10.56 2.74
CA ARG A 807 -39.82 10.37 3.62
C ARG A 807 -40.80 9.31 3.06
N PHE A 808 -41.17 9.44 1.79
CA PHE A 808 -42.06 8.49 1.14
C PHE A 808 -41.48 7.07 1.10
N GLU A 809 -40.16 6.95 0.84
CA GLU A 809 -39.48 5.66 0.86
C GLU A 809 -39.49 5.05 2.26
N THR A 810 -39.23 5.86 3.29
CA THR A 810 -39.30 5.41 4.70
C THR A 810 -40.70 4.94 5.04
N GLN A 811 -41.73 5.70 4.67
CA GLN A 811 -43.14 5.30 4.87
C GLN A 811 -43.46 3.98 4.14
N ALA A 812 -43.01 3.85 2.88
CA ALA A 812 -43.20 2.63 2.10
C ALA A 812 -42.48 1.42 2.71
N ALA A 813 -41.28 1.61 3.25
CA ALA A 813 -40.54 0.57 3.96
C ALA A 813 -41.29 0.12 5.23
N ILE A 814 -41.71 1.09 6.05
CA ILE A 814 -42.50 0.81 7.27
C ILE A 814 -43.77 0.01 6.93
N VAL A 815 -44.57 0.49 5.98
CA VAL A 815 -45.80 -0.19 5.54
C VAL A 815 -45.53 -1.60 5.00
N ARG A 816 -44.43 -1.79 4.20
CA ARG A 816 -44.09 -3.10 3.68
C ARG A 816 -43.70 -4.08 4.77
N ILE A 817 -42.94 -3.64 5.77
CA ILE A 817 -42.52 -4.44 6.93
C ILE A 817 -43.77 -4.81 7.75
N MET A 818 -44.56 -3.81 8.11
CA MET A 818 -45.75 -4.01 8.95
C MET A 818 -46.83 -4.86 8.26
N LYS A 819 -46.99 -4.69 6.95
CA LYS A 819 -47.88 -5.56 6.15
C LYS A 819 -47.48 -7.02 6.19
N SER A 820 -46.18 -7.31 6.21
CA SER A 820 -45.66 -8.68 6.25
C SER A 820 -45.64 -9.27 7.66
N ARG A 821 -45.31 -8.49 8.67
CA ARG A 821 -45.14 -8.93 10.07
C ARG A 821 -46.43 -8.82 10.92
N LYS A 822 -47.37 -7.95 10.54
CA LYS A 822 -48.60 -7.60 11.21
C LYS A 822 -48.43 -6.82 12.52
N THR A 823 -47.63 -7.32 13.46
CA THR A 823 -47.33 -6.65 14.72
C THR A 823 -45.83 -6.68 15.00
N MET A 824 -45.26 -5.56 15.47
CA MET A 824 -43.85 -5.45 15.82
C MET A 824 -43.62 -4.43 16.95
N SER A 825 -42.58 -4.65 17.74
CA SER A 825 -42.11 -3.65 18.71
C SER A 825 -41.42 -2.46 18.03
N HIS A 826 -41.38 -1.30 18.73
CA HIS A 826 -40.77 -0.10 18.21
C HIS A 826 -39.28 -0.32 17.83
N GLY A 827 -38.51 -1.01 18.69
CA GLY A 827 -37.10 -1.25 18.45
C GLY A 827 -36.85 -2.15 17.25
N GLU A 828 -37.60 -3.21 17.09
CA GLU A 828 -37.49 -4.13 15.95
C GLU A 828 -37.87 -3.46 14.64
N LEU A 829 -38.98 -2.70 14.63
CA LEU A 829 -39.42 -1.97 13.45
C LEU A 829 -38.39 -0.96 12.99
N VAL A 830 -37.83 -0.16 13.91
CA VAL A 830 -36.77 0.82 13.59
C VAL A 830 -35.53 0.13 13.02
N ALA A 831 -35.09 -0.99 13.63
CA ALA A 831 -33.95 -1.74 13.16
C ALA A 831 -34.15 -2.33 11.75
N GLU A 832 -35.36 -2.89 11.49
CA GLU A 832 -35.67 -3.48 10.19
C GLU A 832 -35.82 -2.41 9.09
N VAL A 833 -36.41 -1.23 9.42
CA VAL A 833 -36.48 -0.07 8.52
C VAL A 833 -35.05 0.43 8.18
N ILE A 834 -34.16 0.58 9.17
CA ILE A 834 -32.77 0.98 8.92
C ILE A 834 -32.09 -0.04 7.99
N ASN A 835 -32.27 -1.32 8.22
CA ASN A 835 -31.69 -2.35 7.35
C ASN A 835 -32.22 -2.29 5.91
N MET A 836 -33.50 -2.03 5.72
CA MET A 836 -34.13 -1.96 4.40
C MET A 836 -33.73 -0.70 3.63
N THR A 837 -33.51 0.42 4.32
CA THR A 837 -33.16 1.71 3.71
C THR A 837 -31.67 1.97 3.62
N LYS A 838 -30.84 1.11 4.23
CA LYS A 838 -29.38 1.25 4.36
C LYS A 838 -28.64 1.54 3.02
N ASN A 839 -29.09 0.93 1.93
CA ASN A 839 -28.42 1.06 0.63
C ASN A 839 -28.63 2.43 -0.06
N ARG A 840 -29.59 3.23 0.37
CA ARG A 840 -29.86 4.54 -0.21
C ARG A 840 -29.48 5.72 0.69
N GLY A 841 -29.41 5.50 1.98
CA GLY A 841 -29.00 6.49 2.96
C GLY A 841 -29.48 6.10 4.36
N ALA A 842 -28.64 6.32 5.37
CA ALA A 842 -29.01 6.05 6.74
C ALA A 842 -30.10 7.03 7.20
N VAL A 843 -31.30 6.50 7.51
CA VAL A 843 -32.42 7.28 8.07
C VAL A 843 -32.25 7.33 9.59
N ASP A 844 -32.40 8.52 10.17
CA ASP A 844 -32.29 8.70 11.61
C ASP A 844 -33.50 8.09 12.33
N ALA A 845 -33.27 7.45 13.48
CA ALA A 845 -34.32 6.86 14.31
C ALA A 845 -35.41 7.89 14.69
N ALA A 846 -35.05 9.14 14.91
CA ALA A 846 -36.00 10.24 15.17
C ALA A 846 -36.90 10.53 13.96
N GLN A 847 -36.35 10.45 12.74
CA GLN A 847 -37.11 10.61 11.53
C GLN A 847 -38.02 9.43 11.26
N ILE A 848 -37.57 8.18 11.49
CA ILE A 848 -38.41 6.98 11.40
C ILE A 848 -39.58 7.08 12.36
N LYS A 849 -39.34 7.51 13.60
CA LYS A 849 -40.37 7.73 14.59
C LYS A 849 -41.42 8.72 14.09
N LYS A 850 -40.99 9.85 13.52
CA LYS A 850 -41.88 10.86 12.95
C LYS A 850 -42.73 10.29 11.80
N GLU A 851 -42.12 9.45 10.94
CA GLU A 851 -42.86 8.84 9.83
C GLU A 851 -43.80 7.73 10.30
N ILE A 852 -43.51 7.03 11.40
CA ILE A 852 -44.46 6.11 12.07
C ILE A 852 -45.66 6.88 12.60
N GLU A 853 -45.43 8.00 13.28
CA GLU A 853 -46.52 8.88 13.77
C GLU A 853 -47.40 9.36 12.60
N ASN A 854 -46.78 9.82 11.50
CA ASN A 854 -47.51 10.20 10.27
C ASN A 854 -48.37 9.04 9.67
N LEU A 855 -47.90 7.80 9.82
CA LEU A 855 -48.65 6.63 9.31
C LEU A 855 -49.77 6.22 10.28
N ILE A 856 -49.64 6.50 11.58
CA ILE A 856 -50.69 6.36 12.57
C ILE A 856 -51.79 7.41 12.29
N ASP A 857 -51.43 8.66 12.08
CA ASP A 857 -52.38 9.75 11.71
C ASP A 857 -53.15 9.48 10.40
N LYS A 858 -52.63 8.59 9.54
CA LYS A 858 -53.24 8.16 8.27
C LYS A 858 -53.98 6.83 8.37
N ASP A 859 -54.14 6.26 9.55
CA ASP A 859 -54.80 5.01 9.83
C ASP A 859 -54.17 3.76 9.17
N TYR A 860 -52.89 3.80 8.88
CA TYR A 860 -52.18 2.61 8.40
C TYR A 860 -51.64 1.74 9.54
N LEU A 861 -51.38 2.34 10.69
CA LEU A 861 -50.83 1.69 11.86
C LEU A 861 -51.58 2.11 13.12
N GLU A 862 -51.72 1.21 14.06
CA GLU A 862 -52.22 1.45 15.42
C GLU A 862 -51.08 1.20 16.42
N ARG A 863 -51.07 1.98 17.49
CA ARG A 863 -50.07 1.86 18.54
C ARG A 863 -50.74 1.35 19.84
N GLU A 864 -50.24 0.19 20.31
CA GLU A 864 -50.57 -0.35 21.61
C GLU A 864 -49.32 -0.38 22.51
N GLY A 865 -49.17 0.63 23.35
CA GLY A 865 -47.98 0.77 24.20
C GLY A 865 -46.67 0.93 23.43
N ASN A 866 -45.85 -0.12 23.40
CA ASN A 866 -44.57 -0.13 22.68
C ASN A 866 -44.59 -0.98 21.39
N THR A 867 -45.76 -1.50 21.02
CA THR A 867 -46.02 -2.30 19.81
C THR A 867 -46.86 -1.54 18.80
N TYR A 868 -46.62 -1.83 17.53
CA TYR A 868 -47.42 -1.33 16.41
C TYR A 868 -48.11 -2.47 15.70
N THR A 869 -49.39 -2.25 15.30
CA THR A 869 -50.19 -3.20 14.55
C THR A 869 -50.59 -2.59 13.21
N TYR A 870 -50.57 -3.38 12.15
CA TYR A 870 -50.96 -2.97 10.81
C TYR A 870 -52.46 -3.05 10.62
N LEU A 871 -53.12 -1.95 10.26
CA LEU A 871 -54.56 -1.84 10.15
C LEU A 871 -55.06 -2.09 8.73
N ALA A 872 -54.37 -1.70 7.68
CA ALA A 872 -54.82 -1.76 6.27
C ALA A 872 -54.49 -3.04 5.49
#